data_9249b98eecafc574efe804175bd758a7
#
_entry.id   9249b98eecafc574efe804175bd758a7
#
_cell.length_a   1.000
_cell.length_b   1.000
_cell.length_c   1.000
_cell.angle_alpha   90.00
_cell.angle_beta   90.00
_cell.angle_gamma   90.00
#
_symmetry.space_group_name_H-M   'P 1'
#
loop_
_entity.id
_entity.type
_entity.pdbx_description
1 polymer ?
#
loop_
_entity_poly.entity_id
_entity_poly.type
_entity_poly.pdbx_seq_one_letter_code
_entity_poly.pdbx_strand_id
1 'polypeptide(L)'
;MKYTPMIEQYLKIKKDYQDTFVFYRLGDFYEMFFEDATRASKILEITLTARDGGAEKIPMCGVPFHSAATYIDTLVNNGYKVAICEQVSEPGQGKIVERKVVQVITPGTYMNYKNYDENNYLGSTYVKNNNIYFAFCDIMTGDSRCTVLKNMTDLQDEVLKNNIKEVISIKEQDLDISAYITEVELANDITKEKTSNITDSNLRIACDVLLDYIEKTQNKDISSLKDFEVYFKDKFVYMTNYSLKNLEVTQNMANGGKKGSLLSIVDKTSTAAGSRKLKKWLENPLLDLKEIKKRQEIVEDFTKHYFEKADVKTSLKEVYDLERISTKVSYNIVSPKELLNLKKTLAQIPEIKKLLLGFESNKLKDIAENIDELTDLYDYLEETIHEEAGQTVKDGNVIKSGFNEELDSYKNASKNGNRILLEIEEREKERTGVKNLKVGYNKIFGYFIEVSKVGLKTIDPTELGYHRKQTLSNCERFVSEELKKVEEHIVNSKTKIEELELQLFQEVKTKIHNYIVRLQRVANTLSDIDVFVSLSDVAEEYGYVKPEFNDNNIIDIVDGRHPIVERNVSADSYISNDCKVDKDNNILLITGPNMSGKSTYMRQLALIVILAQIGSFVPATSANLPIFDKIFTRIGASDDLAGGKSTFMVEMIEAKNALVESTENSLLIFDEIGRGTSTYDGIALAQSILEYINNTIKCKTLFSTHYHELTKLENITQGIKNIHVSAKEDHGKLIFLYKIKEGPIEKSYGIHVAQLAHLPEDVIVGANKILRELESGNKGSDDLVDNARYNKVLLNETSSQESEEKLREKIRQELEKEYSSKVVREEVVKIDEEALRAQLRQELEKEFRSRVVKEDVVKVDEEFLRQQLRSELEKELKEELEKTIRKQLKAEEKSGKNYAKLQLDFDGDNEKFDEIKKQLESVNFLETTPMQAFNLLYELQRKISEDVK
;
A
#
# COMPACT_ATOMS: atom_id res chain seq x y z
N MET A 1 -13.07 -6.31 48.82
CA MET A 1 -12.94 -4.89 48.43
C MET A 1 -13.68 -4.72 47.12
N LYS A 2 -14.51 -3.68 46.98
CA LYS A 2 -15.27 -3.44 45.74
C LYS A 2 -14.55 -2.43 44.91
N TYR A 3 -14.44 -2.69 43.60
CA TYR A 3 -14.02 -1.69 42.61
C TYR A 3 -15.03 -0.54 42.53
N THR A 4 -14.59 0.60 42.03
CA THR A 4 -15.51 1.70 41.74
C THR A 4 -16.56 1.25 40.70
N PRO A 5 -17.79 1.78 40.77
CA PRO A 5 -18.86 1.38 39.85
C PRO A 5 -18.50 1.53 38.37
N MET A 6 -17.65 2.50 38.04
CA MET A 6 -17.13 2.70 36.67
C MET A 6 -16.19 1.54 36.26
N ILE A 7 -15.32 1.09 37.15
CA ILE A 7 -14.42 -0.04 36.88
C ILE A 7 -15.20 -1.36 36.82
N GLU A 8 -16.25 -1.54 37.65
CA GLU A 8 -17.13 -2.68 37.53
C GLU A 8 -17.85 -2.73 36.15
N GLN A 9 -18.28 -1.57 35.64
CA GLN A 9 -18.85 -1.47 34.30
C GLN A 9 -17.81 -1.83 33.21
N TYR A 10 -16.57 -1.34 33.33
CA TYR A 10 -15.48 -1.69 32.42
C TYR A 10 -15.21 -3.20 32.41
N LEU A 11 -15.06 -3.80 33.59
CA LEU A 11 -14.80 -5.25 33.71
C LEU A 11 -15.93 -6.10 33.14
N LYS A 12 -17.19 -5.67 33.29
CA LYS A 12 -18.32 -6.34 32.65
C LYS A 12 -18.21 -6.32 31.12
N ILE A 13 -17.87 -5.18 30.54
CA ILE A 13 -17.64 -5.05 29.11
C ILE A 13 -16.43 -5.89 28.67
N LYS A 14 -15.31 -5.77 29.39
CA LYS A 14 -14.07 -6.51 29.05
C LYS A 14 -14.24 -8.02 29.04
N LYS A 15 -15.13 -8.55 29.85
CA LYS A 15 -15.45 -9.99 29.86
C LYS A 15 -15.96 -10.51 28.52
N ASP A 16 -16.71 -9.69 27.82
CA ASP A 16 -17.27 -10.04 26.49
C ASP A 16 -16.25 -9.78 25.35
N TYR A 17 -15.17 -9.02 25.63
CA TYR A 17 -14.14 -8.60 24.65
C TYR A 17 -12.72 -8.93 25.14
N GLN A 18 -12.46 -10.17 25.56
CA GLN A 18 -11.21 -10.59 26.22
C GLN A 18 -9.96 -10.33 25.35
N ASP A 19 -10.03 -10.69 24.06
CA ASP A 19 -8.91 -10.57 23.10
C ASP A 19 -8.85 -9.21 22.38
N THR A 20 -9.60 -8.22 22.89
CA THR A 20 -9.78 -6.93 22.23
C THR A 20 -9.38 -5.80 23.16
N PHE A 21 -8.60 -4.83 22.69
CA PHE A 21 -8.34 -3.60 23.44
C PHE A 21 -9.61 -2.78 23.59
N VAL A 22 -10.04 -2.51 24.83
CA VAL A 22 -11.24 -1.70 25.07
C VAL A 22 -10.87 -0.23 25.23
N PHE A 23 -11.21 0.57 24.23
CA PHE A 23 -11.10 2.03 24.25
C PHE A 23 -12.33 2.61 24.97
N TYR A 24 -12.21 2.82 26.26
CA TYR A 24 -13.32 3.19 27.13
C TYR A 24 -13.44 4.70 27.26
N ARG A 25 -14.51 5.30 26.75
CA ARG A 25 -14.70 6.76 26.73
C ARG A 25 -14.88 7.35 28.11
N LEU A 26 -13.99 8.29 28.46
CA LEU A 26 -14.07 9.09 29.69
C LEU A 26 -13.76 10.56 29.38
N GLY A 27 -14.81 11.37 29.27
CA GLY A 27 -14.66 12.76 28.84
C GLY A 27 -14.02 12.86 27.45
N ASP A 28 -12.87 13.54 27.36
CA ASP A 28 -12.16 13.77 26.09
C ASP A 28 -11.12 12.69 25.77
N PHE A 29 -11.09 11.59 26.55
CA PHE A 29 -10.12 10.51 26.37
C PHE A 29 -10.81 9.17 26.16
N TYR A 30 -10.13 8.28 25.44
CA TYR A 30 -10.31 6.84 25.54
C TYR A 30 -9.27 6.31 26.51
N GLU A 31 -9.71 5.74 27.61
CA GLU A 31 -8.86 5.14 28.62
C GLU A 31 -8.89 3.61 28.53
N MET A 32 -7.73 3.00 28.74
CA MET A 32 -7.55 1.56 28.83
C MET A 32 -7.07 1.22 30.24
N PHE A 33 -7.46 0.04 30.75
CA PHE A 33 -7.17 -0.36 32.12
C PHE A 33 -6.56 -1.76 32.18
N PHE A 34 -5.95 -2.09 33.33
CA PHE A 34 -5.36 -3.39 33.63
C PHE A 34 -4.34 -3.86 32.56
N GLU A 35 -4.52 -5.08 32.07
CA GLU A 35 -3.62 -5.67 31.08
C GLU A 35 -3.65 -4.90 29.74
N ASP A 36 -4.81 -4.41 29.32
CA ASP A 36 -4.93 -3.58 28.12
C ASP A 36 -4.04 -2.34 28.20
N ALA A 37 -4.02 -1.67 29.37
CA ALA A 37 -3.17 -0.49 29.58
C ALA A 37 -1.68 -0.85 29.53
N THR A 38 -1.29 -1.96 30.14
CA THR A 38 0.12 -2.39 30.18
C THR A 38 0.63 -2.79 28.79
N ARG A 39 -0.20 -3.44 27.99
CA ARG A 39 0.12 -3.85 26.62
C ARG A 39 0.10 -2.65 25.67
N ALA A 40 -1.00 -1.88 25.70
CA ALA A 40 -1.17 -0.72 24.84
C ALA A 40 -0.10 0.34 25.06
N SER A 41 0.31 0.61 26.31
CA SER A 41 1.36 1.61 26.59
C SER A 41 2.69 1.26 25.91
N LYS A 42 3.04 -0.04 25.80
CA LYS A 42 4.27 -0.50 25.13
C LYS A 42 4.15 -0.43 23.61
N ILE A 43 2.99 -0.84 23.04
CA ILE A 43 2.78 -0.89 21.60
C ILE A 43 2.62 0.52 21.01
N LEU A 44 1.92 1.39 21.75
CA LEU A 44 1.61 2.77 21.32
C LEU A 44 2.65 3.79 21.77
N GLU A 45 3.65 3.35 22.56
CA GLU A 45 4.68 4.22 23.13
C GLU A 45 4.11 5.38 23.95
N ILE A 46 3.02 5.13 24.69
CA ILE A 46 2.36 6.13 25.55
C ILE A 46 2.59 5.88 27.03
N THR A 47 2.44 6.92 27.83
CA THR A 47 2.69 6.86 29.27
C THR A 47 1.72 5.93 29.98
N LEU A 48 2.25 4.94 30.72
CA LEU A 48 1.49 4.13 31.65
C LEU A 48 1.38 4.87 32.99
N THR A 49 0.15 5.07 33.47
CA THR A 49 -0.17 5.69 34.73
C THR A 49 -0.95 4.73 35.62
N ALA A 50 -1.41 5.18 36.79
CA ALA A 50 -2.27 4.40 37.65
C ALA A 50 -3.46 5.24 38.11
N ARG A 51 -4.64 4.63 38.11
CA ARG A 51 -5.90 5.21 38.60
C ARG A 51 -6.36 4.49 39.88
N ASP A 52 -7.00 5.22 40.76
CA ASP A 52 -7.63 4.64 41.95
C ASP A 52 -8.85 3.82 41.54
N GLY A 53 -8.77 2.50 41.70
CA GLY A 53 -9.84 1.56 41.41
C GLY A 53 -10.82 1.34 42.59
N GLY A 54 -10.56 2.00 43.72
CA GLY A 54 -11.32 1.81 44.98
C GLY A 54 -10.76 0.69 45.85
N ALA A 55 -10.47 -0.48 45.28
CA ALA A 55 -9.83 -1.61 45.96
C ALA A 55 -8.30 -1.51 45.93
N GLU A 56 -7.76 -1.08 44.82
CA GLU A 56 -6.32 -0.94 44.55
C GLU A 56 -6.07 0.06 43.43
N LYS A 57 -4.82 0.50 43.28
CA LYS A 57 -4.40 1.29 42.13
C LYS A 57 -4.27 0.37 40.91
N ILE A 58 -4.99 0.67 39.85
CA ILE A 58 -5.00 -0.09 38.60
C ILE A 58 -4.18 0.59 37.53
N PRO A 59 -3.41 -0.16 36.72
CA PRO A 59 -2.71 0.40 35.56
C PRO A 59 -3.71 1.05 34.62
N MET A 60 -3.35 2.22 34.08
CA MET A 60 -4.17 2.97 33.14
C MET A 60 -3.27 3.70 32.14
N CYS A 61 -3.68 3.71 30.88
CA CYS A 61 -3.19 4.63 29.86
C CYS A 61 -4.36 5.19 29.07
N GLY A 62 -4.17 6.29 28.35
CA GLY A 62 -5.27 6.90 27.61
C GLY A 62 -4.77 7.73 26.44
N VAL A 63 -5.63 7.85 25.43
CA VAL A 63 -5.40 8.64 24.22
C VAL A 63 -6.53 9.64 24.04
N PRO A 64 -6.28 10.86 23.54
CA PRO A 64 -7.34 11.81 23.26
C PRO A 64 -8.28 11.25 22.17
N PHE A 65 -9.60 11.40 22.36
CA PHE A 65 -10.55 10.80 21.43
C PHE A 65 -10.43 11.34 20.00
N HIS A 66 -10.10 12.62 19.85
CA HIS A 66 -9.95 13.26 18.55
C HIS A 66 -8.72 12.78 17.76
N SER A 67 -7.72 12.20 18.43
CA SER A 67 -6.52 11.61 17.82
C SER A 67 -6.49 10.08 17.88
N ALA A 68 -7.55 9.44 18.36
CA ALA A 68 -7.62 8.00 18.56
C ALA A 68 -7.37 7.19 17.28
N ALA A 69 -7.76 7.71 16.11
CA ALA A 69 -7.61 7.04 14.83
C ALA A 69 -6.15 6.59 14.55
N THR A 70 -5.15 7.41 14.87
CA THR A 70 -3.74 7.07 14.66
C THR A 70 -3.28 5.93 15.58
N TYR A 71 -3.76 5.89 16.81
CA TYR A 71 -3.44 4.84 17.78
C TYR A 71 -4.15 3.52 17.44
N ILE A 72 -5.41 3.61 16.97
CA ILE A 72 -6.15 2.46 16.46
C ILE A 72 -5.45 1.87 15.25
N ASP A 73 -5.00 2.71 14.31
CA ASP A 73 -4.23 2.31 13.12
C ASP A 73 -2.99 1.48 13.52
N THR A 74 -2.24 1.95 14.52
CA THR A 74 -1.07 1.22 15.02
C THR A 74 -1.44 -0.15 15.61
N LEU A 75 -2.49 -0.23 16.44
CA LEU A 75 -2.92 -1.51 17.03
C LEU A 75 -3.41 -2.49 15.98
N VAL A 76 -4.24 -2.04 15.05
CA VAL A 76 -4.87 -2.87 14.02
C VAL A 76 -3.83 -3.38 13.02
N ASN A 77 -2.87 -2.56 12.61
CA ASN A 77 -1.76 -2.98 11.75
C ASN A 77 -0.83 -4.01 12.42
N ASN A 78 -0.81 -4.05 13.75
CA ASN A 78 -0.13 -5.10 14.52
C ASN A 78 -1.05 -6.32 14.80
N GLY A 79 -2.21 -6.41 14.14
CA GLY A 79 -3.12 -7.55 14.24
C GLY A 79 -4.05 -7.56 15.45
N TYR A 80 -4.10 -6.48 16.23
CA TYR A 80 -4.97 -6.40 17.40
C TYR A 80 -6.36 -5.87 17.04
N LYS A 81 -7.36 -6.27 17.83
CA LYS A 81 -8.74 -5.78 17.75
C LYS A 81 -8.95 -4.66 18.76
N VAL A 82 -9.79 -3.68 18.41
CA VAL A 82 -10.11 -2.53 19.27
C VAL A 82 -11.62 -2.37 19.39
N ALA A 83 -12.16 -2.46 20.60
CA ALA A 83 -13.57 -2.20 20.90
C ALA A 83 -13.75 -0.73 21.32
N ILE A 84 -14.50 0.02 20.54
CA ILE A 84 -14.84 1.41 20.85
C ILE A 84 -16.05 1.44 21.75
N CYS A 85 -15.84 1.92 22.97
CA CYS A 85 -16.88 1.99 24.00
C CYS A 85 -17.26 3.45 24.27
N GLU A 86 -18.46 3.84 23.82
CA GLU A 86 -18.99 5.21 23.92
C GLU A 86 -20.00 5.37 25.05
N GLN A 87 -20.19 6.63 25.48
CA GLN A 87 -21.22 7.03 26.41
C GLN A 87 -22.57 7.09 25.67
N VAL A 88 -23.54 6.30 26.13
CA VAL A 88 -24.88 6.20 25.54
C VAL A 88 -25.98 6.88 26.34
N SER A 89 -25.66 7.40 27.55
CA SER A 89 -26.56 8.20 28.37
C SER A 89 -25.95 9.57 28.71
N GLU A 90 -26.83 10.58 28.86
CA GLU A 90 -26.38 11.90 29.29
C GLU A 90 -25.93 11.90 30.76
N PRO A 91 -24.94 12.74 31.11
CA PRO A 91 -24.50 12.90 32.49
C PRO A 91 -25.64 13.50 33.33
N GLY A 92 -26.25 12.71 34.19
CA GLY A 92 -27.31 13.16 35.11
C GLY A 92 -26.81 13.17 36.56
N GLN A 93 -27.42 14.02 37.41
CA GLN A 93 -27.05 14.10 38.82
C GLN A 93 -27.26 12.72 39.51
N GLY A 94 -26.12 12.12 39.97
CA GLY A 94 -26.14 10.90 40.81
C GLY A 94 -26.25 9.57 40.06
N LYS A 95 -26.34 9.52 38.73
CA LYS A 95 -26.35 8.28 37.94
C LYS A 95 -25.02 8.06 37.22
N ILE A 96 -24.53 6.82 37.23
CA ILE A 96 -23.37 6.40 36.42
C ILE A 96 -23.77 6.51 34.94
N VAL A 97 -22.94 7.18 34.15
CA VAL A 97 -23.10 7.25 32.70
C VAL A 97 -22.99 5.85 32.12
N GLU A 98 -24.02 5.40 31.42
CA GLU A 98 -24.01 4.12 30.75
C GLU A 98 -23.11 4.16 29.52
N ARG A 99 -22.30 3.11 29.35
CA ARG A 99 -21.38 2.95 28.22
C ARG A 99 -21.60 1.61 27.57
N LYS A 100 -21.53 1.60 26.23
CA LYS A 100 -21.66 0.38 25.42
C LYS A 100 -20.61 0.35 24.33
N VAL A 101 -20.20 -0.83 23.92
CA VAL A 101 -19.40 -1.01 22.73
C VAL A 101 -20.28 -0.70 21.53
N VAL A 102 -19.90 0.31 20.76
CA VAL A 102 -20.60 0.75 19.56
C VAL A 102 -20.00 0.18 18.28
N GLN A 103 -18.73 -0.22 18.32
CA GLN A 103 -18.02 -0.79 17.19
C GLN A 103 -16.82 -1.61 17.68
N VAL A 104 -16.53 -2.71 16.97
CA VAL A 104 -15.27 -3.44 17.11
C VAL A 104 -14.50 -3.29 15.81
N ILE A 105 -13.31 -2.73 15.90
CA ILE A 105 -12.41 -2.53 14.77
C ILE A 105 -11.40 -3.66 14.77
N THR A 106 -11.31 -4.38 13.65
CA THR A 106 -10.42 -5.51 13.43
C THR A 106 -9.55 -5.26 12.19
N PRO A 107 -8.50 -6.02 11.91
CA PRO A 107 -7.68 -5.84 10.71
C PRO A 107 -8.50 -5.82 9.41
N GLY A 108 -9.53 -6.67 9.29
CA GLY A 108 -10.39 -6.73 8.11
C GLY A 108 -11.53 -5.71 8.09
N THR A 109 -11.96 -5.22 9.26
CA THR A 109 -13.03 -4.21 9.36
C THR A 109 -12.52 -2.78 9.49
N TYR A 110 -11.20 -2.58 9.52
CA TYR A 110 -10.60 -1.26 9.68
C TYR A 110 -10.79 -0.41 8.43
N MET A 111 -11.47 0.72 8.60
CA MET A 111 -11.71 1.69 7.54
C MET A 111 -10.52 2.65 7.47
N ASN A 112 -9.47 2.28 6.72
CA ASN A 112 -8.31 3.15 6.54
C ASN A 112 -8.62 4.28 5.55
N TYR A 113 -8.80 5.48 6.07
CA TYR A 113 -9.09 6.67 5.27
C TYR A 113 -7.86 7.29 4.59
N LYS A 114 -6.65 6.76 4.83
CA LYS A 114 -5.41 7.32 4.26
C LYS A 114 -5.04 6.68 2.91
N ASN A 115 -5.38 5.42 2.69
CA ASN A 115 -5.09 4.69 1.44
C ASN A 115 -6.34 4.61 0.57
N TYR A 116 -6.57 5.63 -0.25
CA TYR A 116 -7.74 5.68 -1.14
C TYR A 116 -7.67 4.73 -2.33
N ASP A 117 -6.46 4.34 -2.74
CA ASP A 117 -6.22 3.51 -3.94
C ASP A 117 -6.25 2.00 -3.65
N GLU A 118 -6.42 1.59 -2.39
CA GLU A 118 -6.40 0.19 -1.99
C GLU A 118 -7.71 -0.24 -1.33
N ASN A 119 -8.08 -1.51 -1.54
CA ASN A 119 -9.16 -2.17 -0.83
C ASN A 119 -8.64 -2.81 0.45
N ASN A 120 -9.51 -2.94 1.46
CA ASN A 120 -9.25 -3.70 2.67
C ASN A 120 -10.28 -4.82 2.79
N TYR A 121 -9.92 -6.01 2.33
CA TYR A 121 -10.85 -7.14 2.32
C TYR A 121 -10.83 -7.92 3.63
N LEU A 122 -12.04 -8.26 4.07
CA LEU A 122 -12.34 -9.23 5.10
C LEU A 122 -12.87 -10.49 4.45
N GLY A 123 -12.30 -11.66 4.77
CA GLY A 123 -12.73 -12.94 4.22
C GLY A 123 -13.50 -13.79 5.21
N SER A 124 -14.23 -14.80 4.72
CA SER A 124 -14.75 -15.89 5.51
C SER A 124 -14.69 -17.22 4.78
N THR A 125 -14.55 -18.31 5.52
CA THR A 125 -14.45 -19.66 4.98
C THR A 125 -15.47 -20.60 5.60
N TYR A 126 -15.96 -21.51 4.76
CA TYR A 126 -16.71 -22.68 5.17
C TYR A 126 -16.15 -23.92 4.47
N VAL A 127 -15.59 -24.86 5.23
CA VAL A 127 -14.98 -26.09 4.66
C VAL A 127 -15.94 -27.24 4.78
N LYS A 128 -16.24 -27.92 3.67
CA LYS A 128 -17.10 -29.10 3.64
C LYS A 128 -16.78 -30.00 2.45
N ASN A 129 -16.72 -31.31 2.69
CA ASN A 129 -16.48 -32.32 1.63
C ASN A 129 -15.24 -32.03 0.76
N ASN A 130 -14.13 -31.65 1.36
CA ASN A 130 -12.87 -31.26 0.69
C ASN A 130 -12.96 -29.98 -0.18
N ASN A 131 -14.07 -29.28 -0.21
CA ASN A 131 -14.19 -27.98 -0.85
C ASN A 131 -14.13 -26.87 0.20
N ILE A 132 -13.52 -25.76 -0.17
CA ILE A 132 -13.45 -24.55 0.62
C ILE A 132 -14.35 -23.51 -0.04
N TYR A 133 -15.44 -23.17 0.62
CA TYR A 133 -16.34 -22.10 0.20
C TYR A 133 -15.82 -20.81 0.81
N PHE A 134 -15.46 -19.87 -0.05
CA PHE A 134 -14.78 -18.67 0.34
C PHE A 134 -15.54 -17.43 -0.11
N ALA A 135 -15.77 -16.50 0.82
CA ALA A 135 -16.38 -15.20 0.57
C ALA A 135 -15.49 -14.10 1.13
N PHE A 136 -15.45 -12.95 0.48
CA PHE A 136 -14.75 -11.79 0.99
C PHE A 136 -15.41 -10.50 0.52
N CYS A 137 -15.29 -9.45 1.33
CA CYS A 137 -15.79 -8.14 0.99
C CYS A 137 -14.90 -7.00 1.52
N ASP A 138 -14.93 -5.88 0.86
CA ASP A 138 -14.40 -4.61 1.34
C ASP A 138 -15.56 -3.75 1.86
N ILE A 139 -15.56 -3.52 3.17
CA ILE A 139 -16.61 -2.76 3.85
C ILE A 139 -16.69 -1.32 3.32
N MET A 140 -15.55 -0.73 2.87
CA MET A 140 -15.48 0.68 2.43
C MET A 140 -16.03 0.91 1.02
N THR A 141 -15.91 -0.07 0.13
CA THR A 141 -16.37 0.04 -1.27
C THR A 141 -17.63 -0.78 -1.52
N GLY A 142 -17.98 -1.65 -0.59
CA GLY A 142 -19.07 -2.61 -0.72
C GLY A 142 -18.79 -3.73 -1.71
N ASP A 143 -17.56 -3.83 -2.28
CA ASP A 143 -17.19 -4.91 -3.20
C ASP A 143 -17.23 -6.25 -2.47
N SER A 144 -18.15 -7.14 -2.89
CA SER A 144 -18.44 -8.42 -2.24
C SER A 144 -18.35 -9.55 -3.25
N ARG A 145 -17.52 -10.56 -2.97
CA ARG A 145 -17.29 -11.68 -3.87
C ARG A 145 -17.26 -13.00 -3.15
N CYS A 146 -17.57 -14.07 -3.88
CA CYS A 146 -17.48 -15.41 -3.34
C CYS A 146 -17.13 -16.43 -4.43
N THR A 147 -16.47 -17.52 -4.02
CA THR A 147 -16.03 -18.59 -4.92
C THR A 147 -15.89 -19.92 -4.18
N VAL A 148 -15.76 -21.01 -4.94
CA VAL A 148 -15.46 -22.34 -4.41
C VAL A 148 -14.03 -22.73 -4.78
N LEU A 149 -13.24 -23.11 -3.79
CA LEU A 149 -11.84 -23.49 -3.92
C LEU A 149 -11.65 -24.97 -3.62
N LYS A 150 -10.68 -25.61 -4.26
CA LYS A 150 -10.48 -27.06 -4.18
C LYS A 150 -9.55 -27.50 -3.06
N ASN A 151 -8.64 -26.62 -2.65
CA ASN A 151 -7.59 -26.96 -1.68
C ASN A 151 -7.11 -25.72 -0.92
N MET A 152 -6.28 -25.93 0.09
CA MET A 152 -5.74 -24.88 0.95
C MET A 152 -4.77 -23.95 0.19
N THR A 153 -4.05 -24.46 -0.80
CA THR A 153 -3.16 -23.66 -1.65
C THR A 153 -3.94 -22.61 -2.44
N ASP A 154 -5.10 -23.01 -3.01
CA ASP A 154 -6.01 -22.07 -3.67
C ASP A 154 -6.51 -20.97 -2.74
N LEU A 155 -6.82 -21.32 -1.49
CA LEU A 155 -7.24 -20.34 -0.48
C LEU A 155 -6.10 -19.36 -0.15
N GLN A 156 -4.92 -19.87 0.09
CA GLN A 156 -3.73 -19.05 0.36
C GLN A 156 -3.44 -18.09 -0.80
N ASP A 157 -3.55 -18.56 -2.04
CA ASP A 157 -3.37 -17.71 -3.22
C ASP A 157 -4.42 -16.60 -3.31
N GLU A 158 -5.71 -16.90 -3.04
CA GLU A 158 -6.77 -15.88 -3.03
C GLU A 158 -6.58 -14.86 -1.91
N VAL A 159 -6.17 -15.32 -0.71
CA VAL A 159 -5.87 -14.45 0.43
C VAL A 159 -4.72 -13.50 0.10
N LEU A 160 -3.64 -14.00 -0.48
CA LEU A 160 -2.47 -13.21 -0.84
C LEU A 160 -2.75 -12.26 -2.03
N LYS A 161 -3.44 -12.75 -3.08
CA LYS A 161 -3.79 -12.00 -4.28
C LYS A 161 -4.64 -10.78 -3.94
N ASN A 162 -5.66 -10.96 -3.12
CA ASN A 162 -6.56 -9.89 -2.71
C ASN A 162 -6.09 -9.13 -1.46
N ASN A 163 -4.89 -9.43 -0.93
CA ASN A 163 -4.33 -8.81 0.29
C ASN A 163 -5.32 -8.83 1.47
N ILE A 164 -5.98 -9.98 1.66
CA ILE A 164 -6.98 -10.16 2.72
C ILE A 164 -6.26 -10.19 4.07
N LYS A 165 -6.63 -9.29 4.95
CA LYS A 165 -5.97 -9.11 6.25
C LYS A 165 -6.50 -10.03 7.34
N GLU A 166 -7.78 -10.36 7.26
CA GLU A 166 -8.47 -11.19 8.25
C GLU A 166 -9.42 -12.15 7.55
N VAL A 167 -9.43 -13.39 8.01
CA VAL A 167 -10.35 -14.44 7.55
C VAL A 167 -11.10 -14.99 8.74
N ILE A 168 -12.42 -15.03 8.61
CA ILE A 168 -13.33 -15.63 9.59
C ILE A 168 -13.40 -17.12 9.30
N SER A 169 -13.10 -17.93 10.30
CA SER A 169 -13.20 -19.39 10.26
C SER A 169 -14.27 -19.88 11.22
N ILE A 170 -15.02 -20.87 10.82
CA ILE A 170 -15.90 -21.56 11.74
C ILE A 170 -15.01 -22.43 12.65
N LYS A 171 -15.29 -22.47 13.96
CA LYS A 171 -14.53 -23.28 14.92
C LYS A 171 -14.32 -24.72 14.41
N GLU A 172 -13.17 -25.31 14.76
CA GLU A 172 -12.73 -26.66 14.37
C GLU A 172 -12.26 -26.79 12.89
N GLN A 173 -12.12 -25.70 12.15
CA GLN A 173 -11.50 -25.69 10.82
C GLN A 173 -10.07 -25.21 10.94
N ASP A 174 -9.11 -26.11 10.76
CA ASP A 174 -7.68 -25.77 10.76
C ASP A 174 -7.31 -25.13 9.42
N LEU A 175 -6.94 -23.87 9.44
CA LEU A 175 -6.55 -23.08 8.27
C LEU A 175 -5.08 -22.67 8.36
N ASP A 176 -4.28 -23.13 7.42
CA ASP A 176 -2.87 -22.70 7.27
C ASP A 176 -2.79 -21.57 6.21
N ILE A 177 -3.03 -20.33 6.65
CA ILE A 177 -3.04 -19.14 5.80
C ILE A 177 -2.31 -17.98 6.45
N SER A 178 -1.82 -17.03 5.64
CA SER A 178 -1.03 -15.87 6.08
C SER A 178 -1.88 -14.66 6.55
N ALA A 179 -3.20 -14.81 6.73
CA ALA A 179 -4.08 -13.79 7.28
C ALA A 179 -4.36 -14.01 8.77
N TYR A 180 -4.83 -12.97 9.47
CA TYR A 180 -5.35 -13.15 10.83
C TYR A 180 -6.61 -14.00 10.80
N ILE A 181 -6.65 -15.07 11.58
CA ILE A 181 -7.81 -15.95 11.66
C ILE A 181 -8.65 -15.55 12.86
N THR A 182 -9.94 -15.32 12.60
CA THR A 182 -10.93 -15.08 13.65
C THR A 182 -11.93 -16.23 13.68
N GLU A 183 -11.91 -17.02 14.73
CA GLU A 183 -12.85 -18.14 14.89
C GLU A 183 -14.21 -17.65 15.37
N VAL A 184 -15.27 -18.18 14.75
CA VAL A 184 -16.66 -17.93 15.14
C VAL A 184 -17.45 -19.24 15.26
N GLU A 185 -18.50 -19.22 16.08
CA GLU A 185 -19.45 -20.33 16.14
C GLU A 185 -20.51 -20.15 15.05
N LEU A 186 -20.83 -21.24 14.34
CA LEU A 186 -21.90 -21.24 13.35
C LEU A 186 -23.25 -21.11 14.08
N ALA A 187 -23.96 -20.02 13.89
CA ALA A 187 -25.31 -19.85 14.44
C ALA A 187 -26.33 -20.67 13.63
N ASN A 188 -27.39 -21.15 14.29
CA ASN A 188 -28.38 -22.04 13.69
C ASN A 188 -29.28 -21.36 12.63
N ASP A 189 -29.36 -20.01 12.60
CA ASP A 189 -30.19 -19.26 11.65
C ASP A 189 -29.51 -17.95 11.28
N ILE A 190 -28.54 -18.04 10.36
CA ILE A 190 -27.75 -16.91 9.89
C ILE A 190 -28.13 -16.44 8.48
N THR A 191 -29.23 -16.97 7.92
CA THR A 191 -29.62 -16.62 6.54
C THR A 191 -29.87 -15.14 6.38
N LYS A 192 -29.16 -14.50 5.45
CA LYS A 192 -29.29 -13.08 5.12
C LYS A 192 -30.01 -12.90 3.78
N GLU A 193 -30.80 -11.85 3.65
CA GLU A 193 -31.50 -11.52 2.42
C GLU A 193 -30.55 -11.24 1.25
N LYS A 194 -29.42 -10.58 1.54
CA LYS A 194 -28.34 -10.22 0.60
C LYS A 194 -27.67 -11.42 -0.10
N THR A 195 -27.85 -12.63 0.39
CA THR A 195 -27.27 -13.85 -0.18
C THR A 195 -28.31 -14.69 -0.94
N SER A 196 -29.52 -14.19 -1.13
CA SER A 196 -30.60 -14.87 -1.81
C SER A 196 -30.31 -15.23 -3.26
N ASN A 197 -29.44 -14.47 -3.92
CA ASN A 197 -28.96 -14.71 -5.30
C ASN A 197 -27.97 -15.88 -5.42
N ILE A 198 -27.44 -16.41 -4.29
CA ILE A 198 -26.45 -17.50 -4.29
C ILE A 198 -27.18 -18.83 -4.27
N THR A 199 -27.00 -19.61 -5.33
CA THR A 199 -27.68 -20.91 -5.48
C THR A 199 -27.02 -22.04 -4.69
N ASP A 200 -25.69 -22.01 -4.52
CA ASP A 200 -24.97 -22.99 -3.71
C ASP A 200 -25.15 -22.72 -2.22
N SER A 201 -25.78 -23.65 -1.52
CA SER A 201 -26.09 -23.53 -0.09
C SER A 201 -24.86 -23.42 0.81
N ASN A 202 -23.74 -24.08 0.46
CA ASN A 202 -22.53 -24.04 1.27
C ASN A 202 -21.77 -22.72 1.04
N LEU A 203 -21.75 -22.23 -0.19
CA LEU A 203 -21.18 -20.91 -0.52
C LEU A 203 -21.99 -19.81 0.17
N ARG A 204 -23.31 -19.96 0.21
CA ARG A 204 -24.20 -19.05 0.94
C ARG A 204 -23.86 -18.99 2.42
N ILE A 205 -23.54 -20.12 3.07
CA ILE A 205 -23.11 -20.14 4.48
C ILE A 205 -21.87 -19.28 4.69
N ALA A 206 -20.86 -19.41 3.83
CA ALA A 206 -19.65 -18.57 3.94
C ALA A 206 -19.99 -17.08 3.85
N CYS A 207 -20.87 -16.69 2.91
CA CYS A 207 -21.31 -15.31 2.78
C CYS A 207 -22.13 -14.83 3.99
N ASP A 208 -23.03 -15.65 4.49
CA ASP A 208 -23.87 -15.32 5.64
C ASP A 208 -23.04 -15.14 6.92
N VAL A 209 -22.02 -15.99 7.14
CA VAL A 209 -21.06 -15.87 8.26
C VAL A 209 -20.29 -14.55 8.18
N LEU A 210 -19.84 -14.16 6.98
CA LEU A 210 -19.16 -12.91 6.76
C LEU A 210 -20.04 -11.70 7.10
N LEU A 211 -21.28 -11.70 6.61
CA LEU A 211 -22.24 -10.63 6.86
C LEU A 211 -22.64 -10.54 8.34
N ASP A 212 -22.86 -11.67 9.01
CA ASP A 212 -23.18 -11.72 10.44
C ASP A 212 -22.04 -11.15 11.30
N TYR A 213 -20.79 -11.45 10.93
CA TYR A 213 -19.63 -10.91 11.62
C TYR A 213 -19.52 -9.40 11.43
N ILE A 214 -19.77 -8.89 10.23
CA ILE A 214 -19.76 -7.44 9.96
C ILE A 214 -20.86 -6.73 10.74
N GLU A 215 -22.07 -7.27 10.75
CA GLU A 215 -23.19 -6.71 11.54
C GLU A 215 -22.85 -6.62 13.03
N LYS A 216 -22.33 -7.73 13.60
CA LYS A 216 -21.96 -7.80 15.02
C LYS A 216 -20.81 -6.87 15.38
N THR A 217 -19.80 -6.77 14.54
CA THR A 217 -18.62 -5.94 14.82
C THR A 217 -18.88 -4.46 14.58
N GLN A 218 -19.62 -4.12 13.53
CA GLN A 218 -19.91 -2.73 13.19
C GLN A 218 -21.17 -2.20 13.88
N ASN A 219 -22.02 -3.08 14.39
CA ASN A 219 -23.32 -2.76 15.01
C ASN A 219 -24.18 -1.85 14.11
N LYS A 220 -24.18 -2.13 12.79
CA LYS A 220 -24.81 -1.31 11.74
C LYS A 220 -25.40 -2.20 10.66
N ASP A 221 -26.31 -1.61 9.89
CA ASP A 221 -26.95 -2.26 8.76
C ASP A 221 -25.94 -2.54 7.63
N ILE A 222 -26.02 -3.73 7.04
CA ILE A 222 -25.20 -4.20 5.91
C ILE A 222 -25.79 -3.87 4.55
N SER A 223 -26.84 -3.05 4.49
CA SER A 223 -27.57 -2.69 3.25
C SER A 223 -26.66 -2.07 2.18
N SER A 224 -25.56 -1.45 2.59
CA SER A 224 -24.57 -0.81 1.70
C SER A 224 -23.68 -1.76 0.97
N LEU A 225 -23.52 -2.98 1.44
CA LEU A 225 -22.73 -3.98 0.74
C LEU A 225 -23.43 -4.33 -0.58
N LYS A 226 -22.64 -4.47 -1.65
CA LYS A 226 -23.14 -4.97 -2.94
C LYS A 226 -23.54 -6.45 -2.79
N ASP A 227 -24.42 -6.92 -3.64
CA ASP A 227 -24.73 -8.34 -3.71
C ASP A 227 -23.46 -9.11 -4.05
N PHE A 228 -23.31 -10.31 -3.51
CA PHE A 228 -22.12 -11.12 -3.77
C PHE A 228 -22.02 -11.51 -5.23
N GLU A 229 -20.91 -11.15 -5.85
CA GLU A 229 -20.51 -11.64 -7.16
C GLU A 229 -19.91 -13.05 -7.00
N VAL A 230 -20.63 -14.06 -7.50
CA VAL A 230 -20.07 -15.40 -7.61
C VAL A 230 -19.11 -15.40 -8.77
N TYR A 231 -17.82 -15.49 -8.52
CA TYR A 231 -16.83 -15.57 -9.59
C TYR A 231 -16.26 -16.97 -9.70
N PHE A 232 -16.11 -17.39 -10.93
CA PHE A 232 -15.46 -18.64 -11.28
C PHE A 232 -14.08 -18.31 -11.83
N LYS A 233 -13.05 -19.02 -11.36
CA LYS A 233 -11.69 -18.85 -11.88
C LYS A 233 -11.62 -19.02 -13.42
N ASP A 234 -12.57 -19.78 -13.99
CA ASP A 234 -12.63 -20.08 -15.43
C ASP A 234 -13.06 -18.90 -16.32
N LYS A 235 -13.44 -17.75 -15.78
CA LYS A 235 -13.77 -16.54 -16.57
C LYS A 235 -12.59 -15.60 -16.77
N PHE A 236 -11.52 -15.78 -16.03
CA PHE A 236 -10.34 -14.91 -16.03
C PHE A 236 -9.07 -15.72 -16.19
N VAL A 237 -8.04 -15.09 -16.71
CA VAL A 237 -6.70 -15.68 -16.77
C VAL A 237 -6.25 -16.01 -15.34
N TYR A 238 -5.96 -17.28 -15.12
CA TYR A 238 -5.44 -17.72 -13.85
C TYR A 238 -3.97 -17.35 -13.70
N MET A 239 -3.64 -16.61 -12.66
CA MET A 239 -2.28 -16.27 -12.25
C MET A 239 -2.16 -16.47 -10.75
N THR A 240 -1.12 -17.16 -10.33
CA THR A 240 -0.77 -17.28 -8.90
C THR A 240 -0.27 -15.92 -8.38
N ASN A 241 -0.34 -15.73 -7.07
CA ASN A 241 0.26 -14.55 -6.44
C ASN A 241 1.77 -14.43 -6.75
N TYR A 242 2.46 -15.57 -6.87
CA TYR A 242 3.88 -15.60 -7.29
C TYR A 242 4.06 -15.07 -8.71
N SER A 243 3.19 -15.48 -9.65
CA SER A 243 3.23 -14.98 -11.03
C SER A 243 2.99 -13.47 -11.09
N LEU A 244 2.01 -12.95 -10.35
CA LEU A 244 1.73 -11.52 -10.27
C LEU A 244 2.93 -10.72 -9.72
N LYS A 245 3.60 -11.24 -8.68
CA LYS A 245 4.81 -10.64 -8.09
C LYS A 245 6.01 -10.74 -9.03
N ASN A 246 6.28 -11.92 -9.58
CA ASN A 246 7.42 -12.15 -10.49
C ASN A 246 7.33 -11.27 -11.76
N LEU A 247 6.12 -10.98 -12.23
CA LEU A 247 5.88 -10.08 -13.35
C LEU A 247 5.77 -8.60 -12.95
N GLU A 248 5.81 -8.30 -11.66
CA GLU A 248 5.64 -6.95 -11.13
C GLU A 248 4.37 -6.26 -11.66
N VAL A 249 3.25 -6.99 -11.67
CA VAL A 249 2.00 -6.49 -12.26
C VAL A 249 1.45 -5.31 -11.46
N THR A 250 1.29 -5.46 -10.15
CA THR A 250 0.70 -4.42 -9.26
C THR A 250 1.69 -3.85 -8.26
N GLN A 251 2.76 -4.57 -7.96
CA GLN A 251 3.79 -4.19 -6.98
C GLN A 251 5.17 -4.58 -7.50
N ASN A 252 6.20 -3.80 -7.20
CA ASN A 252 7.57 -4.16 -7.54
C ASN A 252 8.15 -5.19 -6.54
N MET A 253 9.14 -5.95 -6.97
CA MET A 253 9.79 -6.98 -6.13
C MET A 253 10.71 -6.39 -5.05
N ALA A 254 11.26 -5.20 -5.27
CA ALA A 254 12.30 -4.63 -4.39
C ALA A 254 11.75 -4.16 -3.04
N ASN A 255 10.58 -3.51 -3.02
CA ASN A 255 10.01 -2.93 -1.80
C ASN A 255 8.50 -3.15 -1.66
N GLY A 256 7.88 -3.92 -2.56
CA GLY A 256 6.44 -4.17 -2.55
C GLY A 256 5.58 -2.95 -2.90
N GLY A 257 6.19 -1.84 -3.36
CA GLY A 257 5.48 -0.62 -3.71
C GLY A 257 4.87 -0.65 -5.11
N LYS A 258 3.90 0.24 -5.37
CA LYS A 258 3.27 0.43 -6.69
C LYS A 258 4.28 0.94 -7.74
N LYS A 259 5.18 1.85 -7.35
CA LYS A 259 6.17 2.45 -8.27
C LYS A 259 7.11 1.38 -8.83
N GLY A 260 7.26 1.33 -10.14
CA GLY A 260 8.07 0.31 -10.82
C GLY A 260 7.30 -0.96 -11.19
N SER A 261 5.99 -1.01 -10.97
CA SER A 261 5.11 -2.07 -11.44
C SER A 261 4.41 -1.70 -12.75
N LEU A 262 3.78 -2.69 -13.43
CA LEU A 262 2.95 -2.44 -14.61
C LEU A 262 1.83 -1.47 -14.29
N LEU A 263 1.16 -1.64 -13.15
CA LEU A 263 0.11 -0.74 -12.69
C LEU A 263 0.60 0.72 -12.65
N SER A 264 1.83 0.98 -12.17
CA SER A 264 2.36 2.35 -12.12
C SER A 264 2.54 3.00 -13.49
N ILE A 265 2.67 2.20 -14.54
CA ILE A 265 2.82 2.70 -15.92
C ILE A 265 1.46 2.99 -16.54
N VAL A 266 0.49 2.09 -16.34
CA VAL A 266 -0.81 2.18 -17.02
C VAL A 266 -1.85 2.97 -16.25
N ASP A 267 -1.61 3.29 -14.98
CA ASP A 267 -2.55 4.05 -14.14
C ASP A 267 -2.39 5.57 -14.35
N LYS A 268 -3.16 6.07 -15.31
CA LYS A 268 -3.36 7.49 -15.59
C LYS A 268 -4.77 7.94 -15.20
N THR A 269 -5.45 7.15 -14.39
CA THR A 269 -6.82 7.42 -13.94
C THR A 269 -6.92 8.74 -13.18
N SER A 270 -8.06 9.38 -13.26
CA SER A 270 -8.37 10.64 -12.59
C SER A 270 -8.98 10.43 -11.21
N THR A 271 -9.56 9.25 -10.97
CA THR A 271 -10.31 8.92 -9.76
C THR A 271 -9.69 7.73 -9.02
N ALA A 272 -9.83 7.72 -7.69
CA ALA A 272 -9.39 6.57 -6.89
C ALA A 272 -10.19 5.28 -7.20
N ALA A 273 -11.47 5.40 -7.55
CA ALA A 273 -12.30 4.29 -7.98
C ALA A 273 -11.79 3.68 -9.30
N GLY A 274 -11.39 4.52 -10.26
CA GLY A 274 -10.75 4.09 -11.52
C GLY A 274 -9.44 3.35 -11.28
N SER A 275 -8.56 3.86 -10.40
CA SER A 275 -7.31 3.20 -10.04
C SER A 275 -7.54 1.81 -9.43
N ARG A 276 -8.47 1.65 -8.49
CA ARG A 276 -8.85 0.35 -7.93
C ARG A 276 -9.41 -0.59 -9.01
N LYS A 277 -10.24 -0.06 -9.90
CA LYS A 277 -10.82 -0.84 -11.02
C LYS A 277 -9.74 -1.34 -11.98
N LEU A 278 -8.80 -0.49 -12.36
CA LEU A 278 -7.69 -0.86 -13.24
C LEU A 278 -6.80 -1.92 -12.61
N LYS A 279 -6.48 -1.80 -11.31
CA LYS A 279 -5.77 -2.83 -10.56
C LYS A 279 -6.51 -4.18 -10.64
N LYS A 280 -7.83 -4.17 -10.42
CA LYS A 280 -8.68 -5.37 -10.52
C LYS A 280 -8.63 -5.99 -11.91
N TRP A 281 -8.60 -5.18 -12.99
CA TRP A 281 -8.50 -5.68 -14.34
C TRP A 281 -7.15 -6.34 -14.62
N LEU A 282 -6.05 -5.74 -14.16
CA LEU A 282 -4.70 -6.30 -14.31
C LEU A 282 -4.53 -7.63 -13.55
N GLU A 283 -5.13 -7.76 -12.38
CA GLU A 283 -5.11 -8.99 -11.60
C GLU A 283 -6.03 -10.08 -12.16
N ASN A 284 -7.02 -9.71 -12.99
CA ASN A 284 -8.02 -10.61 -13.55
C ASN A 284 -8.27 -10.31 -15.05
N PRO A 285 -7.28 -10.60 -15.94
CA PRO A 285 -7.47 -10.44 -17.38
C PRO A 285 -8.57 -11.37 -17.90
N LEU A 286 -9.26 -10.96 -18.95
CA LEU A 286 -10.43 -11.64 -19.48
C LEU A 286 -10.06 -12.84 -20.37
N LEU A 287 -10.95 -13.86 -20.40
CA LEU A 287 -10.94 -14.94 -21.39
C LEU A 287 -11.95 -14.71 -22.53
N ASP A 288 -12.99 -13.92 -22.28
CA ASP A 288 -14.01 -13.65 -23.30
C ASP A 288 -13.50 -12.66 -24.34
N LEU A 289 -13.20 -13.17 -25.52
CA LEU A 289 -12.74 -12.39 -26.67
C LEU A 289 -13.72 -11.26 -27.05
N LYS A 290 -15.04 -11.46 -26.87
CA LYS A 290 -16.03 -10.42 -27.21
C LYS A 290 -15.90 -9.22 -26.28
N GLU A 291 -15.77 -9.48 -24.98
CA GLU A 291 -15.58 -8.40 -24.00
C GLU A 291 -14.22 -7.73 -24.14
N ILE A 292 -13.15 -8.49 -24.47
CA ILE A 292 -11.83 -7.93 -24.78
C ILE A 292 -11.92 -6.97 -25.97
N LYS A 293 -12.50 -7.41 -27.10
CA LYS A 293 -12.68 -6.58 -28.30
C LYS A 293 -13.54 -5.35 -28.02
N LYS A 294 -14.60 -5.50 -27.24
CA LYS A 294 -15.44 -4.37 -26.83
C LYS A 294 -14.64 -3.31 -26.08
N ARG A 295 -13.79 -3.71 -25.12
CA ARG A 295 -12.91 -2.78 -24.40
C ARG A 295 -11.90 -2.12 -25.33
N GLN A 296 -11.26 -2.89 -26.23
CA GLN A 296 -10.32 -2.36 -27.21
C GLN A 296 -10.96 -1.32 -28.13
N GLU A 297 -12.20 -1.55 -28.58
CA GLU A 297 -12.93 -0.60 -29.44
C GLU A 297 -13.21 0.71 -28.68
N ILE A 298 -13.58 0.65 -27.38
CA ILE A 298 -13.79 1.84 -26.57
C ILE A 298 -12.46 2.61 -26.38
N VAL A 299 -11.36 1.91 -26.09
CA VAL A 299 -10.04 2.54 -25.99
C VAL A 299 -9.65 3.20 -27.31
N GLU A 300 -9.90 2.53 -28.45
CA GLU A 300 -9.64 3.06 -29.80
C GLU A 300 -10.46 4.31 -30.08
N ASP A 301 -11.73 4.33 -29.66
CA ASP A 301 -12.61 5.48 -29.84
C ASP A 301 -12.10 6.70 -29.06
N PHE A 302 -11.68 6.51 -27.81
CA PHE A 302 -11.05 7.57 -27.02
C PHE A 302 -9.70 8.05 -27.60
N THR A 303 -8.95 7.14 -28.22
CA THR A 303 -7.67 7.50 -28.87
C THR A 303 -7.90 8.33 -30.12
N LYS A 304 -8.96 8.06 -30.89
CA LYS A 304 -9.30 8.84 -32.09
C LYS A 304 -9.87 10.24 -31.80
N HIS A 305 -10.49 10.44 -30.63
CA HIS A 305 -11.17 11.68 -30.26
C HIS A 305 -10.48 12.37 -29.07
N TYR A 306 -9.28 12.91 -29.37
CA TYR A 306 -8.38 13.48 -28.36
C TYR A 306 -8.99 14.62 -27.53
N PHE A 307 -9.72 15.57 -28.18
CA PHE A 307 -10.29 16.73 -27.52
C PHE A 307 -11.47 16.34 -26.62
N GLU A 308 -12.38 15.55 -27.12
CA GLU A 308 -13.54 15.05 -26.39
C GLU A 308 -13.11 14.19 -25.18
N LYS A 309 -12.07 13.35 -25.36
CA LYS A 309 -11.44 12.62 -24.27
C LYS A 309 -10.87 13.55 -23.18
N ALA A 310 -10.19 14.65 -23.59
CA ALA A 310 -9.64 15.60 -22.65
C ALA A 310 -10.73 16.31 -21.82
N ASP A 311 -11.89 16.59 -22.44
CA ASP A 311 -13.04 17.14 -21.73
C ASP A 311 -13.64 16.14 -20.74
N VAL A 312 -13.82 14.87 -21.15
CA VAL A 312 -14.23 13.78 -20.25
C VAL A 312 -13.26 13.64 -19.07
N LYS A 313 -11.96 13.64 -19.34
CA LYS A 313 -10.93 13.57 -18.30
C LYS A 313 -10.98 14.75 -17.34
N THR A 314 -11.29 15.94 -17.83
CA THR A 314 -11.42 17.14 -17.00
C THR A 314 -12.60 17.03 -16.06
N SER A 315 -13.76 16.56 -16.56
CA SER A 315 -14.94 16.30 -15.73
C SER A 315 -14.68 15.20 -14.70
N LEU A 316 -13.95 14.13 -15.07
CA LEU A 316 -13.59 13.03 -14.14
C LEU A 316 -12.69 13.50 -12.99
N LYS A 317 -11.84 14.52 -13.16
CA LYS A 317 -11.02 15.07 -12.06
C LYS A 317 -11.84 15.70 -10.94
N GLU A 318 -13.06 16.17 -11.24
CA GLU A 318 -13.98 16.73 -10.26
C GLU A 318 -14.90 15.66 -9.63
N VAL A 319 -14.74 14.39 -10.04
CA VAL A 319 -15.48 13.25 -9.48
C VAL A 319 -14.74 12.70 -8.25
N TYR A 320 -15.38 12.81 -7.11
CA TYR A 320 -14.92 12.25 -5.86
C TYR A 320 -15.30 10.76 -5.75
N ASP A 321 -14.74 10.05 -4.77
CA ASP A 321 -14.94 8.62 -4.58
C ASP A 321 -16.37 8.26 -4.13
N LEU A 322 -17.28 8.12 -5.11
CA LEU A 322 -18.70 7.81 -4.89
C LEU A 322 -18.90 6.49 -4.14
N GLU A 323 -18.05 5.48 -4.39
CA GLU A 323 -18.16 4.18 -3.69
C GLU A 323 -17.99 4.37 -2.19
N ARG A 324 -16.93 5.07 -1.78
CA ARG A 324 -16.65 5.32 -0.37
C ARG A 324 -17.62 6.31 0.27
N ILE A 325 -18.06 7.32 -0.46
CA ILE A 325 -19.07 8.27 0.03
C ILE A 325 -20.40 7.54 0.28
N SER A 326 -20.85 6.71 -0.65
CA SER A 326 -22.10 5.95 -0.49
C SER A 326 -22.05 5.02 0.72
N THR A 327 -20.92 4.37 0.95
CA THR A 327 -20.69 3.54 2.13
C THR A 327 -20.69 4.35 3.41
N LYS A 328 -20.04 5.52 3.45
CA LYS A 328 -20.06 6.41 4.61
C LYS A 328 -21.48 6.91 4.93
N VAL A 329 -22.30 7.14 3.92
CA VAL A 329 -23.74 7.45 4.11
C VAL A 329 -24.44 6.28 4.79
N SER A 330 -24.25 5.06 4.29
CA SER A 330 -24.87 3.86 4.88
C SER A 330 -24.45 3.66 6.34
N TYR A 331 -23.18 3.83 6.66
CA TYR A 331 -22.67 3.72 8.03
C TYR A 331 -22.94 4.98 8.89
N ASN A 332 -23.66 5.97 8.36
CA ASN A 332 -24.03 7.22 9.04
C ASN A 332 -22.83 8.04 9.56
N ILE A 333 -21.65 7.87 8.93
CA ILE A 333 -20.38 8.52 9.29
C ILE A 333 -19.93 9.59 8.27
N VAL A 334 -20.73 9.84 7.24
CA VAL A 334 -20.43 10.86 6.23
C VAL A 334 -20.42 12.25 6.86
N SER A 335 -19.44 13.06 6.51
CA SER A 335 -19.29 14.44 6.94
C SER A 335 -20.06 15.42 6.01
N PRO A 336 -20.39 16.64 6.48
CA PRO A 336 -21.01 17.65 5.64
C PRO A 336 -20.18 17.99 4.40
N LYS A 337 -18.85 18.06 4.53
CA LYS A 337 -17.93 18.29 3.41
C LYS A 337 -17.95 17.16 2.39
N GLU A 338 -18.11 15.92 2.82
CA GLU A 338 -18.24 14.79 1.90
C GLU A 338 -19.55 14.81 1.13
N LEU A 339 -20.67 15.29 1.75
CA LEU A 339 -21.91 15.54 1.01
C LEU A 339 -21.78 16.68 0.00
N LEU A 340 -21.00 17.71 0.32
CA LEU A 340 -20.66 18.75 -0.64
C LEU A 340 -19.82 18.18 -1.82
N ASN A 341 -18.89 17.28 -1.55
CA ASN A 341 -18.14 16.58 -2.58
C ASN A 341 -19.04 15.66 -3.43
N LEU A 342 -20.00 15.00 -2.79
CA LEU A 342 -21.06 14.24 -3.50
C LEU A 342 -21.83 15.17 -4.45
N LYS A 343 -22.32 16.30 -3.98
CA LYS A 343 -23.01 17.30 -4.81
C LYS A 343 -22.19 17.73 -6.02
N LYS A 344 -20.90 18.06 -5.81
CA LYS A 344 -19.97 18.43 -6.90
C LYS A 344 -19.81 17.30 -7.93
N THR A 345 -19.70 16.06 -7.47
CA THR A 345 -19.64 14.88 -8.34
C THR A 345 -20.90 14.71 -9.16
N LEU A 346 -22.08 14.83 -8.52
CA LEU A 346 -23.37 14.72 -9.21
C LEU A 346 -23.53 15.78 -10.31
N ALA A 347 -22.99 16.98 -10.10
CA ALA A 347 -22.99 18.04 -11.11
C ALA A 347 -22.21 17.68 -12.40
N GLN A 348 -21.21 16.78 -12.29
CA GLN A 348 -20.41 16.36 -13.45
C GLN A 348 -21.06 15.25 -14.28
N ILE A 349 -21.99 14.48 -13.70
CA ILE A 349 -22.56 13.30 -14.36
C ILE A 349 -23.32 13.65 -15.65
N PRO A 350 -24.21 14.67 -15.68
CA PRO A 350 -24.88 15.07 -16.89
C PRO A 350 -23.92 15.54 -18.00
N GLU A 351 -22.85 16.26 -17.63
CA GLU A 351 -21.84 16.72 -18.59
C GLU A 351 -21.03 15.55 -19.16
N ILE A 352 -20.58 14.60 -18.32
CA ILE A 352 -19.92 13.37 -18.77
C ILE A 352 -20.83 12.60 -19.73
N LYS A 353 -22.11 12.42 -19.38
CA LYS A 353 -23.09 11.73 -20.24
C LYS A 353 -23.24 12.43 -21.59
N LYS A 354 -23.39 13.75 -21.58
CA LYS A 354 -23.50 14.57 -22.80
C LYS A 354 -22.25 14.45 -23.67
N LEU A 355 -21.07 14.51 -23.08
CA LEU A 355 -19.80 14.35 -23.80
C LEU A 355 -19.74 12.95 -24.46
N LEU A 356 -20.08 11.87 -23.73
CA LEU A 356 -20.06 10.51 -24.25
C LEU A 356 -21.08 10.30 -25.40
N LEU A 357 -22.26 10.94 -25.35
CA LEU A 357 -23.24 10.90 -26.43
C LEU A 357 -22.73 11.61 -27.69
N GLY A 358 -21.79 12.54 -27.56
CA GLY A 358 -21.13 13.24 -28.67
C GLY A 358 -20.15 12.37 -29.47
N PHE A 359 -19.66 11.24 -28.93
CA PHE A 359 -18.82 10.33 -29.68
C PHE A 359 -19.59 9.62 -30.80
N GLU A 360 -18.89 9.24 -31.86
CA GLU A 360 -19.48 8.47 -32.97
C GLU A 360 -19.78 7.02 -32.56
N SER A 361 -19.08 6.50 -31.58
CA SER A 361 -19.15 5.13 -31.09
C SER A 361 -20.49 4.75 -30.49
N ASN A 362 -21.14 3.72 -31.06
CA ASN A 362 -22.35 3.17 -30.48
C ASN A 362 -22.13 2.61 -29.06
N LYS A 363 -20.94 2.08 -28.76
CA LYS A 363 -20.64 1.50 -27.45
C LYS A 363 -20.50 2.54 -26.36
N LEU A 364 -19.92 3.70 -26.69
CA LEU A 364 -19.88 4.83 -25.75
C LEU A 364 -21.27 5.43 -25.57
N LYS A 365 -22.09 5.48 -26.62
CA LYS A 365 -23.50 5.89 -26.52
C LYS A 365 -24.31 4.94 -25.64
N ASP A 366 -24.15 3.63 -25.82
CA ASP A 366 -24.81 2.62 -24.98
C ASP A 366 -24.44 2.80 -23.48
N ILE A 367 -23.16 3.08 -23.18
CA ILE A 367 -22.72 3.39 -21.82
C ILE A 367 -23.41 4.67 -21.32
N ALA A 368 -23.40 5.73 -22.14
CA ALA A 368 -23.97 7.02 -21.77
C ALA A 368 -25.48 6.94 -21.52
N GLU A 369 -26.24 6.23 -22.35
CA GLU A 369 -27.68 6.05 -22.21
C GLU A 369 -28.05 5.37 -20.88
N ASN A 370 -27.19 4.44 -20.41
CA ASN A 370 -27.37 3.73 -19.15
C ASN A 370 -26.88 4.50 -17.91
N ILE A 371 -26.28 5.68 -18.08
CA ILE A 371 -25.90 6.53 -16.94
C ILE A 371 -27.16 7.19 -16.35
N ASP A 372 -27.40 6.91 -15.08
CA ASP A 372 -28.39 7.62 -14.26
C ASP A 372 -27.80 8.95 -13.78
N GLU A 373 -28.40 10.06 -14.19
CA GLU A 373 -27.88 11.40 -13.89
C GLU A 373 -28.06 11.82 -12.43
N LEU A 374 -28.94 11.15 -11.67
CA LEU A 374 -29.21 11.44 -10.26
C LEU A 374 -29.56 12.92 -10.01
N THR A 375 -30.28 13.57 -10.96
CA THR A 375 -30.66 15.00 -10.88
C THR A 375 -31.51 15.27 -9.68
N ASP A 376 -32.44 14.36 -9.35
CA ASP A 376 -33.30 14.42 -8.16
C ASP A 376 -32.48 14.47 -6.84
N LEU A 377 -31.37 13.76 -6.75
CA LEU A 377 -30.46 13.83 -5.60
C LEU A 377 -29.62 15.10 -5.64
N TYR A 378 -29.15 15.50 -6.83
CA TYR A 378 -28.41 16.75 -6.97
C TYR A 378 -29.22 17.95 -6.52
N ASP A 379 -30.45 18.09 -7.02
CA ASP A 379 -31.38 19.19 -6.69
C ASP A 379 -31.63 19.23 -5.18
N TYR A 380 -31.88 18.07 -4.57
CA TYR A 380 -32.06 17.98 -3.14
C TYR A 380 -30.83 18.45 -2.33
N LEU A 381 -29.61 18.03 -2.73
CA LEU A 381 -28.38 18.47 -2.07
C LEU A 381 -28.09 19.96 -2.33
N GLU A 382 -28.47 20.47 -3.51
CA GLU A 382 -28.31 21.88 -3.84
C GLU A 382 -29.23 22.76 -2.97
N GLU A 383 -30.43 22.30 -2.65
CA GLU A 383 -31.35 22.99 -1.75
C GLU A 383 -30.93 22.90 -0.28
N THR A 384 -30.26 21.78 0.13
CA THR A 384 -30.05 21.49 1.55
C THR A 384 -28.67 21.82 2.06
N ILE A 385 -27.61 21.54 1.30
CA ILE A 385 -26.20 21.62 1.79
C ILE A 385 -25.59 22.97 1.41
N HIS A 386 -25.04 23.63 2.43
CA HIS A 386 -24.33 24.90 2.26
C HIS A 386 -23.01 24.73 1.51
N GLU A 387 -22.64 25.70 0.68
CA GLU A 387 -21.44 25.65 -0.17
C GLU A 387 -20.11 25.66 0.62
N GLU A 388 -20.14 26.17 1.84
CA GLU A 388 -18.98 26.23 2.75
C GLU A 388 -19.08 25.22 3.90
N ALA A 389 -19.84 24.12 3.70
CA ALA A 389 -19.99 23.10 4.73
C ALA A 389 -18.63 22.52 5.17
N GLY A 390 -18.38 22.53 6.49
CA GLY A 390 -17.14 22.08 7.12
C GLY A 390 -17.03 20.56 7.25
N GLN A 391 -15.99 20.12 7.96
CA GLN A 391 -15.78 18.69 8.24
C GLN A 391 -16.78 18.15 9.28
N THR A 392 -17.20 18.97 10.21
CA THR A 392 -18.11 18.60 11.28
C THR A 392 -19.29 19.55 11.34
N VAL A 393 -20.41 19.09 11.91
CA VAL A 393 -21.59 19.96 12.14
C VAL A 393 -21.25 21.11 13.08
N LYS A 394 -20.30 20.91 13.99
CA LYS A 394 -19.84 21.95 14.92
C LYS A 394 -19.11 23.12 14.26
N ASP A 395 -18.60 22.91 13.03
CA ASP A 395 -17.98 23.98 12.25
C ASP A 395 -19.03 25.00 11.77
N GLY A 396 -20.34 24.65 11.86
CA GLY A 396 -21.49 25.46 11.40
C GLY A 396 -21.64 25.48 9.88
N ASN A 397 -22.65 26.22 9.42
CA ASN A 397 -22.97 26.39 8.00
C ASN A 397 -23.18 25.06 7.25
N VAL A 398 -23.83 24.08 7.87
CA VAL A 398 -24.09 22.79 7.22
C VAL A 398 -25.31 22.88 6.30
N ILE A 399 -26.40 23.48 6.79
CA ILE A 399 -27.66 23.58 6.07
C ILE A 399 -27.79 24.96 5.43
N LYS A 400 -28.18 24.97 4.16
CA LYS A 400 -28.39 26.18 3.35
C LYS A 400 -29.53 27.03 3.90
N SER A 401 -29.40 28.35 3.85
CA SER A 401 -30.45 29.25 4.23
C SER A 401 -31.65 29.14 3.26
N GLY A 402 -32.85 29.17 3.77
CA GLY A 402 -34.10 28.95 3.01
C GLY A 402 -34.61 27.51 3.04
N PHE A 403 -33.81 26.53 3.55
CA PHE A 403 -34.26 25.14 3.67
C PHE A 403 -35.18 24.91 4.87
N ASN A 404 -34.91 25.57 6.00
CA ASN A 404 -35.70 25.43 7.22
C ASN A 404 -35.94 26.79 7.88
N GLU A 405 -37.20 27.23 7.99
CA GLU A 405 -37.62 28.55 8.53
C GLU A 405 -37.15 28.74 9.99
N GLU A 406 -37.21 27.68 10.80
CA GLU A 406 -36.84 27.77 12.20
C GLU A 406 -35.32 27.98 12.35
N LEU A 407 -34.51 27.24 11.57
CA LEU A 407 -33.05 27.40 11.54
C LEU A 407 -32.67 28.82 11.09
N ASP A 408 -33.35 29.33 10.05
CA ASP A 408 -33.08 30.67 9.55
C ASP A 408 -33.45 31.74 10.59
N SER A 409 -34.51 31.53 11.35
CA SER A 409 -34.88 32.39 12.46
C SER A 409 -33.75 32.47 13.50
N TYR A 410 -33.17 31.32 13.93
CA TYR A 410 -32.05 31.30 14.87
C TYR A 410 -30.77 31.89 14.27
N LYS A 411 -30.45 31.63 13.01
CA LYS A 411 -29.31 32.22 12.30
C LYS A 411 -29.42 33.75 12.23
N ASN A 412 -30.61 34.26 11.95
CA ASN A 412 -30.91 35.71 11.93
C ASN A 412 -30.82 36.32 13.34
N ALA A 413 -31.34 35.63 14.36
CA ALA A 413 -31.23 36.09 15.74
C ALA A 413 -29.75 36.18 16.21
N SER A 414 -28.94 35.20 15.84
CA SER A 414 -27.47 35.20 16.13
C SER A 414 -26.74 36.32 15.40
N LYS A 415 -27.07 36.55 14.10
CA LYS A 415 -26.48 37.66 13.31
C LYS A 415 -26.88 39.03 13.88
N ASN A 416 -28.14 39.21 14.27
CA ASN A 416 -28.63 40.42 14.90
C ASN A 416 -27.96 40.65 16.25
N GLY A 417 -27.74 39.59 17.07
CA GLY A 417 -27.00 39.67 18.32
C GLY A 417 -25.59 40.19 18.13
N ASN A 418 -24.88 39.71 17.12
CA ASN A 418 -23.52 40.19 16.79
C ASN A 418 -23.54 41.66 16.34
N ARG A 419 -24.55 42.10 15.58
CA ARG A 419 -24.72 43.51 15.23
C ARG A 419 -24.98 44.38 16.46
N ILE A 420 -25.82 43.92 17.38
CA ILE A 420 -26.10 44.63 18.62
C ILE A 420 -24.84 44.75 19.48
N LEU A 421 -23.96 43.74 19.50
CA LEU A 421 -22.64 43.80 20.18
C LEU A 421 -21.76 44.92 19.61
N LEU A 422 -21.72 45.08 18.30
CA LEU A 422 -20.98 46.16 17.67
C LEU A 422 -21.58 47.53 17.97
N GLU A 423 -22.90 47.63 17.95
CA GLU A 423 -23.66 48.85 18.32
C GLU A 423 -23.42 49.21 19.81
N ILE A 424 -23.35 48.21 20.71
CA ILE A 424 -22.98 48.42 22.10
C ILE A 424 -21.52 48.93 22.19
N GLU A 425 -20.57 48.30 21.45
CA GLU A 425 -19.18 48.74 21.46
C GLU A 425 -19.03 50.21 21.04
N GLU A 426 -19.69 50.61 19.94
CA GLU A 426 -19.64 51.99 19.44
C GLU A 426 -20.30 52.96 20.43
N ARG A 427 -21.48 52.66 20.91
CA ARG A 427 -22.19 53.47 21.88
C ARG A 427 -21.41 53.63 23.21
N GLU A 428 -20.80 52.55 23.68
CA GLU A 428 -20.00 52.63 24.91
C GLU A 428 -18.70 53.40 24.69
N LYS A 429 -18.10 53.37 23.50
CA LYS A 429 -16.95 54.24 23.16
C LYS A 429 -17.38 55.72 23.16
N GLU A 430 -18.53 56.03 22.60
CA GLU A 430 -19.04 57.41 22.61
C GLU A 430 -19.39 57.88 24.06
N ARG A 431 -20.12 57.04 24.82
CA ARG A 431 -20.54 57.32 26.18
C ARG A 431 -19.38 57.54 27.16
N THR A 432 -18.34 56.73 27.00
CA THR A 432 -17.17 56.76 27.88
C THR A 432 -16.04 57.66 27.39
N GLY A 433 -16.03 58.04 26.12
CA GLY A 433 -14.92 58.75 25.47
C GLY A 433 -13.66 57.90 25.29
N VAL A 434 -13.68 56.62 25.60
CA VAL A 434 -12.52 55.73 25.57
C VAL A 434 -12.46 55.07 24.18
N LYS A 435 -11.67 55.62 23.28
CA LYS A 435 -11.54 55.15 21.88
C LYS A 435 -11.07 53.69 21.77
N ASN A 436 -10.31 53.19 22.73
CA ASN A 436 -9.77 51.81 22.71
C ASN A 436 -10.61 50.80 23.50
N LEU A 437 -11.84 51.12 23.85
CA LEU A 437 -12.79 50.18 24.43
C LEU A 437 -13.14 49.14 23.37
N LYS A 438 -13.19 47.88 23.75
CA LYS A 438 -13.58 46.75 22.87
C LYS A 438 -14.52 45.82 23.58
N VAL A 439 -15.49 45.27 22.84
CA VAL A 439 -16.30 44.15 23.26
C VAL A 439 -15.62 42.87 22.77
N GLY A 440 -15.23 41.98 23.68
CA GLY A 440 -14.58 40.72 23.39
C GLY A 440 -15.33 39.54 23.99
N TYR A 441 -14.92 38.32 23.59
CA TYR A 441 -15.47 37.07 24.09
C TYR A 441 -14.38 36.20 24.73
N ASN A 442 -14.69 35.55 25.83
CA ASN A 442 -13.83 34.58 26.49
C ASN A 442 -14.66 33.35 26.92
N LYS A 443 -14.16 32.14 26.64
CA LYS A 443 -14.87 30.88 26.92
C LYS A 443 -15.26 30.72 28.42
N ILE A 444 -14.50 31.35 29.37
CA ILE A 444 -14.71 31.20 30.79
C ILE A 444 -15.69 32.27 31.31
N PHE A 445 -15.60 33.50 30.80
CA PHE A 445 -16.31 34.68 31.36
C PHE A 445 -17.42 35.20 30.43
N GLY A 446 -17.56 34.65 29.21
CA GLY A 446 -18.54 35.15 28.25
C GLY A 446 -18.08 36.42 27.53
N TYR A 447 -19.04 37.23 27.09
CA TYR A 447 -18.76 38.53 26.49
C TYR A 447 -18.40 39.56 27.57
N PHE A 448 -17.43 40.40 27.24
CA PHE A 448 -16.92 41.43 28.17
C PHE A 448 -16.56 42.72 27.43
N ILE A 449 -16.61 43.82 28.15
CA ILE A 449 -16.12 45.12 27.75
C ILE A 449 -14.70 45.25 28.28
N GLU A 450 -13.71 45.38 27.40
CA GLU A 450 -12.31 45.55 27.75
C GLU A 450 -11.95 47.03 27.70
N VAL A 451 -11.49 47.56 28.84
CA VAL A 451 -11.05 48.95 28.99
C VAL A 451 -9.60 48.99 29.42
N SER A 452 -8.78 49.77 28.73
CA SER A 452 -7.35 49.91 29.07
C SER A 452 -7.20 50.66 30.44
N LYS A 453 -6.14 50.39 31.19
CA LYS A 453 -5.85 51.10 32.46
C LYS A 453 -5.75 52.61 32.32
N VAL A 454 -5.43 53.10 31.10
CA VAL A 454 -5.42 54.53 30.80
C VAL A 454 -6.87 55.04 30.71
N GLY A 455 -7.72 54.33 30.01
CA GLY A 455 -9.15 54.64 29.89
C GLY A 455 -9.89 54.61 31.22
N LEU A 456 -9.49 53.69 32.13
CA LEU A 456 -10.08 53.61 33.47
C LEU A 456 -9.87 54.83 34.34
N LYS A 457 -8.88 55.68 34.03
CA LYS A 457 -8.67 56.93 34.75
C LYS A 457 -9.68 58.01 34.42
N THR A 458 -10.39 57.84 33.28
CA THR A 458 -11.38 58.81 32.75
C THR A 458 -12.82 58.44 33.01
N ILE A 459 -13.08 57.25 33.54
CA ILE A 459 -14.43 56.72 33.74
C ILE A 459 -14.58 56.15 35.15
N ASP A 460 -15.81 56.20 35.71
CA ASP A 460 -16.18 55.41 36.88
C ASP A 460 -17.01 54.20 36.42
N PRO A 461 -16.43 53.01 36.52
CA PRO A 461 -17.14 51.77 36.08
C PRO A 461 -18.43 51.53 36.88
N THR A 462 -18.52 51.98 38.11
CA THR A 462 -19.70 51.76 38.95
C THR A 462 -20.89 52.62 38.50
N GLU A 463 -20.67 53.90 38.18
CA GLU A 463 -21.68 54.76 37.64
C GLU A 463 -22.16 54.33 36.26
N LEU A 464 -21.29 53.64 35.49
CA LEU A 464 -21.59 53.10 34.20
C LEU A 464 -22.34 51.74 34.22
N GLY A 465 -22.54 51.19 35.44
CA GLY A 465 -23.15 49.85 35.60
C GLY A 465 -22.28 48.71 35.12
N TYR A 466 -20.96 48.88 35.17
CA TYR A 466 -19.98 47.87 34.77
C TYR A 466 -19.58 46.99 35.97
N HIS A 467 -19.80 45.70 35.85
CA HIS A 467 -19.36 44.73 36.87
C HIS A 467 -18.00 44.11 36.46
N ARG A 468 -16.99 44.31 37.29
CA ARG A 468 -15.65 43.79 37.03
C ARG A 468 -15.61 42.26 37.04
N LYS A 469 -15.03 41.66 36.02
CA LYS A 469 -14.83 40.20 35.89
C LYS A 469 -13.35 39.79 35.98
N GLN A 470 -12.45 40.54 35.34
CA GLN A 470 -11.02 40.20 35.30
C GLN A 470 -10.17 41.45 35.20
N THR A 471 -9.02 41.42 35.94
CA THR A 471 -7.96 42.43 35.83
C THR A 471 -6.74 41.81 35.16
N LEU A 472 -6.27 42.46 34.13
CA LEU A 472 -5.07 42.09 33.37
C LEU A 472 -3.97 43.15 33.60
N SER A 473 -2.76 42.85 33.07
CA SER A 473 -1.63 43.81 33.22
C SER A 473 -1.92 45.17 32.61
N ASN A 474 -2.60 45.25 31.47
CA ASN A 474 -2.79 46.46 30.67
C ASN A 474 -4.25 46.95 30.59
N CYS A 475 -5.24 46.12 30.96
CA CYS A 475 -6.65 46.40 30.84
C CYS A 475 -7.47 45.74 31.96
N GLU A 476 -8.72 46.12 32.09
CA GLU A 476 -9.72 45.44 32.91
C GLU A 476 -10.93 45.05 32.04
N ARG A 477 -11.57 43.94 32.43
CA ARG A 477 -12.73 43.38 31.76
C ARG A 477 -13.97 43.48 32.61
N PHE A 478 -15.03 44.03 32.02
CA PHE A 478 -16.30 44.29 32.68
C PHE A 478 -17.44 43.62 31.95
N VAL A 479 -18.56 43.45 32.63
CA VAL A 479 -19.83 42.99 32.07
C VAL A 479 -20.91 43.99 32.46
N SER A 480 -21.79 44.33 31.52
CA SER A 480 -23.01 45.10 31.79
C SER A 480 -24.24 44.19 31.75
N GLU A 481 -25.33 44.59 32.39
CA GLU A 481 -26.62 43.88 32.35
C GLU A 481 -27.16 43.69 30.91
N GLU A 482 -26.99 44.73 30.10
CA GLU A 482 -27.36 44.66 28.68
C GLU A 482 -26.52 43.64 27.90
N LEU A 483 -25.21 43.67 28.07
CA LEU A 483 -24.29 42.74 27.44
C LEU A 483 -24.62 41.29 27.84
N LYS A 484 -25.00 41.06 29.09
CA LYS A 484 -25.39 39.74 29.58
C LYS A 484 -26.69 39.24 28.91
N LYS A 485 -27.68 40.09 28.74
CA LYS A 485 -28.88 39.71 28.01
C LYS A 485 -28.62 39.34 26.54
N VAL A 486 -27.81 40.16 25.87
CA VAL A 486 -27.41 39.87 24.48
C VAL A 486 -26.63 38.58 24.39
N GLU A 487 -25.74 38.34 25.36
CA GLU A 487 -25.01 37.07 25.47
C GLU A 487 -25.93 35.85 25.58
N GLU A 488 -26.90 35.90 26.51
CA GLU A 488 -27.87 34.82 26.69
C GLU A 488 -28.64 34.54 25.38
N HIS A 489 -29.04 35.59 24.64
CA HIS A 489 -29.68 35.40 23.34
C HIS A 489 -28.77 34.78 22.28
N ILE A 490 -27.50 35.22 22.21
CA ILE A 490 -26.55 34.68 21.22
C ILE A 490 -26.20 33.22 21.55
N VAL A 491 -25.91 32.91 22.80
CA VAL A 491 -25.52 31.55 23.25
C VAL A 491 -26.70 30.59 23.04
N ASN A 492 -27.92 30.97 23.46
CA ASN A 492 -29.10 30.13 23.25
C ASN A 492 -29.37 29.90 21.75
N SER A 493 -29.21 30.95 20.92
CA SER A 493 -29.37 30.78 19.47
C SER A 493 -28.34 29.87 18.86
N LYS A 494 -27.04 29.96 19.26
CA LYS A 494 -25.99 29.09 18.77
C LYS A 494 -26.21 27.63 19.14
N THR A 495 -26.59 27.35 20.39
CA THR A 495 -26.87 25.97 20.83
C THR A 495 -28.03 25.39 20.03
N LYS A 496 -29.10 26.15 19.84
CA LYS A 496 -30.23 25.71 19.02
C LYS A 496 -29.90 25.53 17.55
N ILE A 497 -29.04 26.38 16.98
CA ILE A 497 -28.51 26.20 15.62
C ILE A 497 -27.77 24.86 15.52
N GLU A 498 -26.86 24.57 16.45
CA GLU A 498 -26.07 23.33 16.43
C GLU A 498 -26.98 22.09 16.56
N GLU A 499 -27.95 22.12 17.48
CA GLU A 499 -28.90 21.01 17.68
C GLU A 499 -29.75 20.76 16.42
N LEU A 500 -30.30 21.82 15.85
CA LEU A 500 -31.18 21.73 14.69
C LEU A 500 -30.42 21.40 13.42
N GLU A 501 -29.20 21.95 13.21
CA GLU A 501 -28.34 21.55 12.09
C GLU A 501 -27.95 20.08 12.19
N LEU A 502 -27.68 19.55 13.40
CA LEU A 502 -27.41 18.13 13.59
C LEU A 502 -28.64 17.26 13.24
N GLN A 503 -29.83 17.65 13.68
CA GLN A 503 -31.07 16.94 13.36
C GLN A 503 -31.32 16.94 11.84
N LEU A 504 -31.33 18.11 11.21
CA LEU A 504 -31.55 18.24 9.78
C LEU A 504 -30.50 17.48 8.95
N PHE A 505 -29.25 17.52 9.38
CA PHE A 505 -28.18 16.75 8.74
C PHE A 505 -28.42 15.24 8.85
N GLN A 506 -28.96 14.76 9.95
CA GLN A 506 -29.36 13.36 10.09
C GLN A 506 -30.51 12.97 9.15
N GLU A 507 -31.49 13.86 8.98
CA GLU A 507 -32.58 13.66 8.02
C GLU A 507 -32.08 13.62 6.58
N VAL A 508 -31.13 14.51 6.22
CA VAL A 508 -30.45 14.50 4.91
C VAL A 508 -29.74 13.15 4.66
N LYS A 509 -28.98 12.65 5.63
CA LYS A 509 -28.30 11.35 5.51
C LYS A 509 -29.28 10.21 5.30
N THR A 510 -30.38 10.19 6.06
CA THR A 510 -31.43 9.17 5.93
C THR A 510 -32.09 9.22 4.54
N LYS A 511 -32.29 10.39 3.96
CA LYS A 511 -32.84 10.51 2.61
C LYS A 511 -31.86 10.02 1.55
N ILE A 512 -30.55 10.35 1.66
CA ILE A 512 -29.53 9.91 0.72
C ILE A 512 -29.35 8.38 0.77
N HIS A 513 -29.58 7.76 1.91
CA HIS A 513 -29.51 6.30 2.06
C HIS A 513 -30.33 5.54 1.00
N ASN A 514 -31.48 6.07 0.59
CA ASN A 514 -32.34 5.45 -0.44
C ASN A 514 -31.72 5.47 -1.85
N TYR A 515 -30.67 6.26 -2.06
CA TYR A 515 -29.98 6.40 -3.36
C TYR A 515 -28.71 5.52 -3.47
N ILE A 516 -28.32 4.77 -2.44
CA ILE A 516 -27.05 4.05 -2.40
C ILE A 516 -26.88 3.12 -3.60
N VAL A 517 -27.90 2.33 -3.96
CA VAL A 517 -27.82 1.39 -5.09
C VAL A 517 -27.62 2.13 -6.42
N ARG A 518 -28.30 3.27 -6.61
CA ARG A 518 -28.16 4.12 -7.81
C ARG A 518 -26.75 4.73 -7.85
N LEU A 519 -26.26 5.26 -6.73
CA LEU A 519 -24.90 5.81 -6.60
C LEU A 519 -23.82 4.76 -6.91
N GLN A 520 -23.97 3.55 -6.43
CA GLN A 520 -23.03 2.46 -6.69
C GLN A 520 -22.98 2.06 -8.17
N ARG A 521 -24.13 2.05 -8.87
CA ARG A 521 -24.17 1.78 -10.32
C ARG A 521 -23.43 2.86 -11.10
N VAL A 522 -23.70 4.12 -10.80
CA VAL A 522 -23.04 5.25 -11.44
C VAL A 522 -21.54 5.23 -11.15
N ALA A 523 -21.14 5.00 -9.90
CA ALA A 523 -19.73 4.89 -9.51
C ALA A 523 -18.99 3.81 -10.31
N ASN A 524 -19.61 2.65 -10.50
CA ASN A 524 -19.05 1.57 -11.28
C ASN A 524 -18.87 1.98 -12.76
N THR A 525 -19.85 2.63 -13.36
CA THR A 525 -19.77 3.10 -14.76
C THR A 525 -18.72 4.19 -14.93
N LEU A 526 -18.66 5.18 -14.02
CA LEU A 526 -17.64 6.23 -14.06
C LEU A 526 -16.23 5.66 -13.89
N SER A 527 -16.04 4.65 -13.04
CA SER A 527 -14.75 4.00 -12.89
C SER A 527 -14.34 3.21 -14.14
N ASP A 528 -15.29 2.59 -14.87
CA ASP A 528 -14.99 1.95 -16.16
C ASP A 528 -14.55 2.99 -17.21
N ILE A 529 -15.24 4.11 -17.31
CA ILE A 529 -14.90 5.21 -18.23
C ILE A 529 -13.50 5.75 -17.90
N ASP A 530 -13.18 5.97 -16.63
CA ASP A 530 -11.89 6.47 -16.20
C ASP A 530 -10.74 5.50 -16.57
N VAL A 531 -10.97 4.18 -16.44
CA VAL A 531 -10.01 3.17 -16.89
C VAL A 531 -9.81 3.23 -18.41
N PHE A 532 -10.89 3.33 -19.21
CA PHE A 532 -10.76 3.44 -20.65
C PHE A 532 -10.00 4.69 -21.09
N VAL A 533 -10.28 5.84 -20.45
CA VAL A 533 -9.53 7.08 -20.68
C VAL A 533 -8.05 6.89 -20.32
N SER A 534 -7.76 6.27 -19.18
CA SER A 534 -6.39 5.96 -18.74
C SER A 534 -5.64 5.09 -19.75
N LEU A 535 -6.26 4.00 -20.23
CA LEU A 535 -5.64 3.08 -21.21
C LEU A 535 -5.42 3.78 -22.57
N SER A 536 -6.33 4.66 -22.98
CA SER A 536 -6.18 5.49 -24.18
C SER A 536 -5.02 6.49 -24.03
N ASP A 537 -4.89 7.16 -22.87
CA ASP A 537 -3.76 8.06 -22.61
C ASP A 537 -2.42 7.33 -22.66
N VAL A 538 -2.35 6.12 -22.11
CA VAL A 538 -1.18 5.26 -22.15
C VAL A 538 -0.84 4.87 -23.60
N ALA A 539 -1.85 4.51 -24.38
CA ALA A 539 -1.66 4.12 -25.79
C ALA A 539 -1.08 5.26 -26.62
N GLU A 540 -1.58 6.48 -26.46
CA GLU A 540 -1.07 7.68 -27.15
C GLU A 540 0.31 8.10 -26.67
N GLU A 541 0.49 8.21 -25.34
CA GLU A 541 1.75 8.70 -24.76
C GLU A 541 2.94 7.76 -25.07
N TYR A 542 2.67 6.45 -25.13
CA TYR A 542 3.74 5.45 -25.24
C TYR A 542 3.75 4.74 -26.60
N GLY A 543 2.87 5.13 -27.52
CA GLY A 543 2.80 4.54 -28.86
C GLY A 543 2.48 3.06 -28.83
N TYR A 544 1.48 2.67 -28.02
CA TYR A 544 0.99 1.29 -27.96
C TYR A 544 0.01 1.03 -29.11
N VAL A 545 -0.04 -0.19 -29.58
CA VAL A 545 -0.88 -0.61 -30.72
C VAL A 545 -1.96 -1.56 -30.28
N LYS A 546 -3.09 -1.56 -31.00
CA LYS A 546 -4.19 -2.49 -30.77
C LYS A 546 -3.76 -3.91 -31.16
N PRO A 547 -3.74 -4.87 -30.23
CA PRO A 547 -3.41 -6.25 -30.55
C PRO A 547 -4.58 -6.96 -31.24
N GLU A 548 -4.26 -7.89 -32.16
CA GLU A 548 -5.18 -8.83 -32.78
C GLU A 548 -5.16 -10.15 -32.01
N PHE A 549 -6.25 -10.92 -32.16
CA PHE A 549 -6.37 -12.26 -31.57
C PHE A 549 -6.66 -13.31 -32.63
N ASN A 550 -6.04 -14.49 -32.47
CA ASN A 550 -6.17 -15.61 -33.36
C ASN A 550 -6.56 -16.91 -32.63
N ASP A 551 -7.23 -17.81 -33.39
CA ASP A 551 -7.59 -19.14 -32.89
C ASP A 551 -6.53 -20.20 -33.25
N ASN A 552 -5.44 -19.80 -33.92
CA ASN A 552 -4.39 -20.69 -34.41
C ASN A 552 -3.31 -21.03 -33.37
N ASN A 553 -3.43 -20.51 -32.16
CA ASN A 553 -2.45 -20.64 -31.08
C ASN A 553 -1.03 -20.18 -31.50
N ILE A 554 -0.96 -19.04 -32.22
CA ILE A 554 0.29 -18.43 -32.71
C ILE A 554 0.54 -17.13 -31.91
N ILE A 555 1.78 -16.95 -31.48
CA ILE A 555 2.26 -15.66 -30.99
C ILE A 555 3.09 -15.02 -32.10
N ASP A 556 2.70 -13.83 -32.55
CA ASP A 556 3.46 -13.03 -33.51
C ASP A 556 3.49 -11.57 -33.05
N ILE A 557 4.58 -11.19 -32.43
CA ILE A 557 4.83 -9.83 -31.92
C ILE A 557 6.04 -9.27 -32.65
N VAL A 558 5.88 -8.11 -33.25
CA VAL A 558 6.94 -7.36 -33.92
C VAL A 558 7.34 -6.17 -33.06
N ASP A 559 8.64 -6.00 -32.82
CA ASP A 559 9.23 -4.92 -32.03
C ASP A 559 8.57 -4.77 -30.63
N GLY A 560 8.34 -5.88 -29.97
CA GLY A 560 7.82 -5.88 -28.60
C GLY A 560 8.74 -5.14 -27.65
N ARG A 561 8.16 -4.39 -26.68
CA ARG A 561 8.86 -3.61 -25.67
C ARG A 561 8.38 -4.00 -24.27
N HIS A 562 9.27 -3.97 -23.30
CA HIS A 562 8.91 -4.21 -21.91
C HIS A 562 8.35 -2.92 -21.30
N PRO A 563 7.07 -2.85 -20.92
CA PRO A 563 6.41 -1.59 -20.54
C PRO A 563 7.05 -0.84 -19.38
N ILE A 564 7.67 -1.56 -18.43
CA ILE A 564 8.30 -0.96 -17.27
C ILE A 564 9.73 -0.53 -17.61
N VAL A 565 10.51 -1.40 -18.27
CA VAL A 565 11.94 -1.14 -18.54
C VAL A 565 12.11 -0.01 -19.55
N GLU A 566 11.27 0.05 -20.60
CA GLU A 566 11.34 1.12 -21.61
C GLU A 566 11.14 2.53 -21.00
N ARG A 567 10.52 2.65 -19.81
CA ARG A 567 10.33 3.94 -19.10
C ARG A 567 11.46 4.30 -18.17
N ASN A 568 12.26 3.31 -17.76
CA ASN A 568 13.38 3.52 -16.84
C ASN A 568 14.72 3.72 -17.58
N VAL A 569 14.76 3.45 -18.88
CA VAL A 569 15.93 3.58 -19.75
C VAL A 569 15.67 4.69 -20.75
N SER A 570 16.70 5.39 -21.19
CA SER A 570 16.52 6.41 -22.24
C SER A 570 15.96 5.79 -23.52
N ALA A 571 15.05 6.46 -24.18
CA ALA A 571 14.34 5.94 -25.35
C ALA A 571 15.28 5.42 -26.46
N ASP A 572 16.42 6.06 -26.64
CA ASP A 572 17.43 5.69 -27.65
C ASP A 572 18.23 4.44 -27.27
N SER A 573 18.20 4.00 -26.03
CA SER A 573 18.97 2.85 -25.54
C SER A 573 18.14 1.58 -25.33
N TYR A 574 16.82 1.66 -25.44
CA TYR A 574 15.95 0.50 -25.34
C TYR A 574 15.92 -0.28 -26.68
N ILE A 575 16.15 -1.59 -26.63
CA ILE A 575 16.14 -2.46 -27.82
C ILE A 575 14.86 -3.31 -27.82
N SER A 576 14.00 -3.06 -28.81
CA SER A 576 12.79 -3.87 -29.05
C SER A 576 13.14 -5.26 -29.59
N ASN A 577 12.28 -6.24 -29.34
CA ASN A 577 12.48 -7.61 -29.78
C ASN A 577 11.21 -8.25 -30.29
N ASP A 578 11.34 -8.99 -31.38
CA ASP A 578 10.26 -9.83 -31.92
C ASP A 578 10.06 -11.06 -31.05
N CYS A 579 8.82 -11.56 -31.01
CA CYS A 579 8.51 -12.85 -30.39
C CYS A 579 7.58 -13.65 -31.32
N LYS A 580 8.13 -14.72 -31.88
CA LYS A 580 7.38 -15.63 -32.79
C LYS A 580 7.38 -17.04 -32.22
N VAL A 581 6.19 -17.56 -31.92
CA VAL A 581 5.97 -18.93 -31.46
C VAL A 581 4.82 -19.50 -32.30
N ASP A 582 5.15 -20.41 -33.21
CA ASP A 582 4.20 -21.04 -34.13
C ASP A 582 3.62 -22.36 -33.57
N LYS A 583 2.86 -23.07 -34.38
CA LYS A 583 2.28 -24.37 -34.00
C LYS A 583 3.31 -25.48 -33.90
N ASP A 584 4.37 -25.38 -34.69
CA ASP A 584 5.39 -26.43 -34.79
C ASP A 584 6.45 -26.28 -33.70
N ASN A 585 6.59 -25.08 -33.12
CA ASN A 585 7.56 -24.75 -32.08
C ASN A 585 6.88 -24.10 -30.87
N ASN A 586 6.39 -24.92 -29.94
CA ASN A 586 5.71 -24.43 -28.76
C ASN A 586 6.66 -23.89 -27.67
N ILE A 587 7.92 -24.28 -27.70
CA ILE A 587 8.92 -23.96 -26.68
C ILE A 587 10.06 -23.15 -27.28
N LEU A 588 10.33 -21.99 -26.75
CA LEU A 588 11.53 -21.20 -27.01
C LEU A 588 12.54 -21.45 -25.89
N LEU A 589 13.64 -22.13 -26.21
CA LEU A 589 14.75 -22.33 -25.31
C LEU A 589 15.74 -21.16 -25.44
N ILE A 590 15.89 -20.37 -24.37
CA ILE A 590 16.59 -19.08 -24.39
C ILE A 590 17.93 -19.22 -23.71
N THR A 591 19.01 -18.95 -24.46
CA THR A 591 20.37 -18.94 -23.93
C THR A 591 20.98 -17.54 -23.97
N GLY A 592 22.04 -17.33 -23.23
CA GLY A 592 22.75 -16.05 -23.16
C GLY A 592 23.37 -15.77 -21.81
N PRO A 593 24.29 -14.81 -21.74
CA PRO A 593 24.95 -14.44 -20.49
C PRO A 593 23.95 -13.83 -19.49
N ASN A 594 24.35 -13.80 -18.20
CA ASN A 594 23.61 -13.04 -17.21
C ASN A 594 23.68 -11.56 -17.55
N MET A 595 22.67 -10.79 -17.14
CA MET A 595 22.50 -9.36 -17.44
C MET A 595 22.24 -9.04 -18.92
N SER A 596 22.13 -10.04 -19.81
CA SER A 596 21.84 -9.81 -21.24
C SER A 596 20.39 -9.47 -21.54
N GLY A 597 19.44 -9.60 -20.58
CA GLY A 597 18.03 -9.29 -20.75
C GLY A 597 17.12 -10.50 -20.99
N LYS A 598 17.56 -11.75 -20.77
CA LYS A 598 16.73 -12.96 -20.91
C LYS A 598 15.41 -12.85 -20.14
N SER A 599 15.48 -12.61 -18.83
CA SER A 599 14.32 -12.51 -17.95
C SER A 599 13.43 -11.32 -18.32
N THR A 600 14.02 -10.20 -18.76
CA THR A 600 13.27 -9.03 -19.26
C THR A 600 12.46 -9.39 -20.49
N TYR A 601 13.04 -10.12 -21.46
CA TYR A 601 12.35 -10.56 -22.67
C TYR A 601 11.19 -11.52 -22.36
N MET A 602 11.38 -12.45 -21.44
CA MET A 602 10.32 -13.37 -21.04
C MET A 602 9.17 -12.64 -20.32
N ARG A 603 9.49 -11.73 -19.40
CA ARG A 603 8.48 -10.89 -18.72
C ARG A 603 7.72 -10.00 -19.70
N GLN A 604 8.42 -9.43 -20.69
CA GLN A 604 7.81 -8.62 -21.76
C GLN A 604 6.63 -9.33 -22.41
N LEU A 605 6.78 -10.60 -22.82
CA LEU A 605 5.71 -11.36 -23.42
C LEU A 605 4.50 -11.49 -22.47
N ALA A 606 4.72 -11.90 -21.24
CA ALA A 606 3.62 -12.06 -20.27
C ALA A 606 2.88 -10.74 -20.01
N LEU A 607 3.60 -9.62 -19.89
CA LEU A 607 3.00 -8.30 -19.67
C LEU A 607 2.21 -7.83 -20.90
N ILE A 608 2.70 -8.10 -22.10
CA ILE A 608 1.96 -7.85 -23.36
C ILE A 608 0.65 -8.65 -23.39
N VAL A 609 0.69 -9.93 -23.02
CA VAL A 609 -0.50 -10.80 -22.94
C VAL A 609 -1.50 -10.26 -21.92
N ILE A 610 -1.05 -9.88 -20.73
CA ILE A 610 -1.91 -9.30 -19.68
C ILE A 610 -2.59 -8.04 -20.20
N LEU A 611 -1.82 -7.10 -20.78
CA LEU A 611 -2.36 -5.87 -21.38
C LEU A 611 -3.38 -6.17 -22.48
N ALA A 612 -3.08 -7.09 -23.38
CA ALA A 612 -4.00 -7.49 -24.45
C ALA A 612 -5.32 -8.03 -23.89
N GLN A 613 -5.26 -8.92 -22.89
CA GLN A 613 -6.45 -9.58 -22.34
C GLN A 613 -7.24 -8.73 -21.32
N ILE A 614 -6.72 -7.60 -20.86
CA ILE A 614 -7.57 -6.61 -20.19
C ILE A 614 -8.31 -5.68 -21.17
N GLY A 615 -8.01 -5.76 -22.47
CA GLY A 615 -8.56 -4.90 -23.52
C GLY A 615 -7.77 -3.62 -23.76
N SER A 616 -6.52 -3.55 -23.28
CA SER A 616 -5.58 -2.46 -23.56
C SER A 616 -4.87 -2.62 -24.90
N PHE A 617 -4.26 -1.54 -25.38
CA PHE A 617 -3.22 -1.57 -26.40
C PHE A 617 -1.90 -2.03 -25.77
N VAL A 618 -0.97 -2.49 -26.62
CA VAL A 618 0.27 -3.17 -26.19
C VAL A 618 1.52 -2.50 -26.74
N PRO A 619 2.65 -2.56 -26.02
CA PRO A 619 3.92 -1.98 -26.42
C PRO A 619 4.60 -2.82 -27.52
N ALA A 620 4.17 -2.66 -28.75
CA ALA A 620 4.71 -3.33 -29.94
C ALA A 620 4.46 -2.49 -31.18
N THR A 621 5.06 -2.88 -32.33
CA THR A 621 4.69 -2.35 -33.65
C THR A 621 3.46 -3.10 -34.20
N SER A 622 3.37 -4.40 -33.93
CA SER A 622 2.16 -5.21 -34.15
C SER A 622 2.16 -6.39 -33.19
N ALA A 623 0.98 -6.88 -32.82
CA ALA A 623 0.83 -8.07 -31.99
C ALA A 623 -0.39 -8.87 -32.42
N ASN A 624 -0.20 -10.16 -32.64
CA ASN A 624 -1.25 -11.13 -32.89
C ASN A 624 -1.07 -12.29 -31.91
N LEU A 625 -2.05 -12.53 -31.07
CA LEU A 625 -1.94 -13.38 -29.88
C LEU A 625 -3.10 -14.41 -29.83
N PRO A 626 -2.88 -15.58 -29.26
CA PRO A 626 -3.98 -16.43 -28.83
C PRO A 626 -4.55 -15.93 -27.49
N ILE A 627 -5.71 -16.45 -27.08
CA ILE A 627 -6.24 -16.25 -25.74
C ILE A 627 -5.58 -17.25 -24.80
N PHE A 628 -4.89 -16.75 -23.79
CA PHE A 628 -4.29 -17.57 -22.74
C PHE A 628 -5.25 -17.73 -21.57
N ASP A 629 -5.38 -18.97 -21.08
CA ASP A 629 -6.22 -19.28 -19.92
C ASP A 629 -5.45 -19.16 -18.58
N LYS A 630 -4.14 -19.42 -18.62
CA LYS A 630 -3.28 -19.36 -17.43
C LYS A 630 -1.90 -18.83 -17.77
N ILE A 631 -1.30 -18.11 -16.81
CA ILE A 631 0.09 -17.63 -16.89
C ILE A 631 0.82 -18.08 -15.65
N PHE A 632 1.81 -18.96 -15.83
CA PHE A 632 2.70 -19.37 -14.75
C PHE A 632 4.11 -18.85 -15.01
N THR A 633 4.72 -18.32 -13.97
CA THR A 633 6.09 -17.82 -14.02
C THR A 633 6.91 -18.38 -12.89
N ARG A 634 8.13 -18.80 -13.21
CA ARG A 634 9.19 -19.08 -12.26
C ARG A 634 10.39 -18.24 -12.67
N ILE A 635 10.58 -17.08 -12.04
CA ILE A 635 11.63 -16.12 -12.37
C ILE A 635 12.32 -15.68 -11.07
N GLY A 636 13.64 -15.91 -10.99
CA GLY A 636 14.45 -15.54 -9.83
C GLY A 636 14.30 -16.49 -8.63
N ALA A 637 15.16 -16.33 -7.63
CA ALA A 637 15.09 -17.03 -6.36
C ALA A 637 14.38 -16.14 -5.33
N SER A 638 13.22 -16.56 -4.85
CA SER A 638 12.62 -15.98 -3.66
C SER A 638 12.92 -16.89 -2.47
N ASP A 639 13.62 -16.38 -1.47
CA ASP A 639 13.82 -17.09 -0.22
C ASP A 639 12.54 -16.99 0.61
N ASP A 640 11.93 -18.13 0.91
CA ASP A 640 10.85 -18.20 1.90
C ASP A 640 11.47 -18.44 3.30
N LEU A 641 12.12 -17.41 3.82
CA LEU A 641 12.72 -17.44 5.16
C LEU A 641 11.67 -17.67 6.26
N ALA A 642 10.45 -17.24 6.05
CA ALA A 642 9.36 -17.38 7.03
C ALA A 642 8.77 -18.80 7.06
N GLY A 643 8.69 -19.48 5.91
CA GLY A 643 8.16 -20.85 5.78
C GLY A 643 9.21 -21.94 5.98
N GLY A 644 10.49 -21.60 6.17
CA GLY A 644 11.59 -22.56 6.39
C GLY A 644 11.86 -23.51 5.22
N LYS A 645 11.35 -23.24 4.03
CA LYS A 645 11.54 -24.04 2.82
C LYS A 645 12.82 -23.61 2.11
N SER A 646 13.61 -24.56 1.63
CA SER A 646 14.78 -24.23 0.80
C SER A 646 14.31 -23.61 -0.52
N THR A 647 15.13 -22.73 -1.10
CA THR A 647 14.88 -22.11 -2.42
C THR A 647 14.58 -23.13 -3.50
N PHE A 648 15.31 -24.28 -3.49
CA PHE A 648 15.06 -25.39 -4.42
C PHE A 648 13.69 -26.05 -4.21
N MET A 649 13.26 -26.22 -2.96
CA MET A 649 11.93 -26.79 -2.67
C MET A 649 10.79 -25.87 -3.13
N VAL A 650 10.93 -24.55 -2.94
CA VAL A 650 9.98 -23.54 -3.46
C VAL A 650 9.94 -23.62 -4.99
N GLU A 651 11.10 -23.67 -5.64
CA GLU A 651 11.22 -23.81 -7.09
C GLU A 651 10.47 -25.05 -7.61
N MET A 652 10.65 -26.20 -6.96
CA MET A 652 9.98 -27.44 -7.35
C MET A 652 8.47 -27.41 -7.11
N ILE A 653 8.01 -26.73 -6.09
CA ILE A 653 6.55 -26.52 -5.83
C ILE A 653 5.95 -25.64 -6.92
N GLU A 654 6.59 -24.55 -7.27
CA GLU A 654 6.13 -23.64 -8.34
C GLU A 654 6.11 -24.37 -9.71
N ALA A 655 7.18 -25.10 -10.03
CA ALA A 655 7.24 -25.92 -11.24
C ALA A 655 6.16 -27.01 -11.26
N LYS A 656 5.93 -27.70 -10.13
CA LYS A 656 4.85 -28.69 -10.00
C LYS A 656 3.50 -28.06 -10.30
N ASN A 657 3.18 -26.92 -9.68
CA ASN A 657 1.89 -26.25 -9.87
C ASN A 657 1.71 -25.86 -11.34
N ALA A 658 2.72 -25.30 -11.96
CA ALA A 658 2.71 -24.95 -13.36
C ALA A 658 2.48 -26.18 -14.25
N LEU A 659 3.17 -27.29 -14.01
CA LEU A 659 3.06 -28.50 -14.84
C LEU A 659 1.73 -29.24 -14.67
N VAL A 660 1.17 -29.24 -13.45
CA VAL A 660 -0.08 -29.96 -13.16
C VAL A 660 -1.31 -29.18 -13.61
N GLU A 661 -1.28 -27.86 -13.50
CA GLU A 661 -2.46 -27.03 -13.76
C GLU A 661 -2.52 -26.47 -15.18
N SER A 662 -1.41 -26.47 -15.92
CA SER A 662 -1.38 -25.94 -17.28
C SER A 662 -2.21 -26.74 -18.26
N THR A 663 -2.77 -26.04 -19.26
CA THR A 663 -3.46 -26.56 -20.41
C THR A 663 -2.66 -26.23 -21.68
N GLU A 664 -3.12 -26.69 -22.85
CA GLU A 664 -2.50 -26.31 -24.14
C GLU A 664 -2.58 -24.79 -24.43
N ASN A 665 -3.52 -24.08 -23.80
CA ASN A 665 -3.71 -22.64 -23.95
C ASN A 665 -3.00 -21.83 -22.85
N SER A 666 -2.13 -22.44 -22.07
CA SER A 666 -1.39 -21.75 -21.01
C SER A 666 -0.07 -21.15 -21.51
N LEU A 667 0.41 -20.12 -20.83
CA LEU A 667 1.74 -19.53 -21.02
C LEU A 667 2.63 -19.87 -19.84
N LEU A 668 3.74 -20.58 -20.11
CA LEU A 668 4.75 -20.89 -19.09
C LEU A 668 6.02 -20.06 -19.30
N ILE A 669 6.55 -19.53 -18.22
CA ILE A 669 7.81 -18.79 -18.22
C ILE A 669 8.71 -19.35 -17.12
N PHE A 670 9.75 -20.05 -17.53
CA PHE A 670 10.72 -20.69 -16.66
C PHE A 670 12.10 -20.09 -16.82
N ASP A 671 12.61 -19.49 -15.76
CA ASP A 671 13.92 -18.84 -15.75
C ASP A 671 14.89 -19.63 -14.87
N GLU A 672 15.87 -20.24 -15.52
CA GLU A 672 17.01 -20.95 -14.91
C GLU A 672 16.62 -22.09 -13.93
N ILE A 673 15.64 -22.93 -14.30
CA ILE A 673 15.22 -24.07 -13.45
C ILE A 673 16.34 -25.09 -13.30
N GLY A 674 16.46 -25.68 -12.10
CA GLY A 674 17.45 -26.70 -11.76
C GLY A 674 18.75 -26.13 -11.19
N ARG A 675 18.84 -24.81 -10.98
CA ARG A 675 20.08 -24.16 -10.51
C ARG A 675 20.39 -24.40 -9.02
N GLY A 676 19.37 -24.77 -8.24
CA GLY A 676 19.47 -24.99 -6.78
C GLY A 676 19.98 -26.37 -6.36
N THR A 677 20.45 -27.23 -7.30
CA THR A 677 20.94 -28.58 -7.04
C THR A 677 22.23 -28.89 -7.80
N SER A 678 22.70 -30.15 -7.79
CA SER A 678 23.86 -30.54 -8.57
C SER A 678 23.65 -30.33 -10.07
N THR A 679 24.70 -30.02 -10.81
CA THR A 679 24.61 -29.70 -12.26
C THR A 679 23.91 -30.80 -13.06
N TYR A 680 24.26 -32.07 -12.81
CA TYR A 680 23.64 -33.19 -13.54
C TYR A 680 22.16 -33.40 -13.17
N ASP A 681 21.82 -33.29 -11.89
CA ASP A 681 20.39 -33.35 -11.47
C ASP A 681 19.60 -32.20 -12.06
N GLY A 682 20.18 -31.00 -12.07
CA GLY A 682 19.57 -29.80 -12.67
C GLY A 682 19.31 -29.97 -14.16
N ILE A 683 20.27 -30.48 -14.94
CA ILE A 683 20.11 -30.77 -16.36
C ILE A 683 19.03 -31.83 -16.58
N ALA A 684 19.07 -32.93 -15.81
CA ALA A 684 18.12 -34.02 -15.94
C ALA A 684 16.68 -33.58 -15.68
N LEU A 685 16.47 -32.77 -14.61
CA LEU A 685 15.17 -32.20 -14.26
C LEU A 685 14.69 -31.22 -15.35
N ALA A 686 15.53 -30.29 -15.78
CA ALA A 686 15.18 -29.30 -16.78
C ALA A 686 14.82 -29.96 -18.13
N GLN A 687 15.58 -30.96 -18.57
CA GLN A 687 15.28 -31.73 -19.77
C GLN A 687 13.94 -32.48 -19.64
N SER A 688 13.73 -33.20 -18.52
CA SER A 688 12.48 -33.94 -18.31
C SER A 688 11.25 -33.01 -18.25
N ILE A 689 11.40 -31.81 -17.67
CA ILE A 689 10.34 -30.80 -17.67
C ILE A 689 10.03 -30.33 -19.10
N LEU A 690 11.05 -30.00 -19.89
CA LEU A 690 10.88 -29.59 -21.29
C LEU A 690 10.19 -30.67 -22.12
N GLU A 691 10.64 -31.93 -21.98
CA GLU A 691 10.03 -33.07 -22.67
C GLU A 691 8.56 -33.30 -22.25
N TYR A 692 8.26 -33.16 -20.96
CA TYR A 692 6.91 -33.29 -20.44
C TYR A 692 5.99 -32.17 -20.97
N ILE A 693 6.46 -30.92 -20.98
CA ILE A 693 5.69 -29.80 -21.55
C ILE A 693 5.44 -30.04 -23.02
N ASN A 694 6.46 -30.42 -23.76
CA ASN A 694 6.36 -30.61 -25.22
C ASN A 694 5.47 -31.79 -25.62
N ASN A 695 5.57 -32.92 -24.91
CA ASN A 695 4.88 -34.14 -25.29
C ASN A 695 3.46 -34.22 -24.71
N THR A 696 3.26 -33.68 -23.49
CA THR A 696 2.02 -33.88 -22.73
C THR A 696 1.16 -32.62 -22.71
N ILE A 697 1.70 -31.46 -22.32
CA ILE A 697 0.91 -30.22 -22.12
C ILE A 697 0.75 -29.48 -23.44
N LYS A 698 1.82 -29.34 -24.22
CA LYS A 698 1.88 -28.66 -25.52
C LYS A 698 1.57 -27.16 -25.49
N CYS A 699 1.75 -26.52 -24.35
CA CYS A 699 1.51 -25.10 -24.16
C CYS A 699 2.68 -24.22 -24.63
N LYS A 700 2.42 -22.92 -24.80
CA LYS A 700 3.46 -21.95 -25.17
C LYS A 700 4.40 -21.73 -23.98
N THR A 701 5.70 -21.93 -24.20
CA THR A 701 6.68 -21.90 -23.13
C THR A 701 7.94 -21.11 -23.54
N LEU A 702 8.36 -20.20 -22.68
CA LEU A 702 9.68 -19.57 -22.71
C LEU A 702 10.52 -20.15 -21.58
N PHE A 703 11.63 -20.76 -21.93
CA PHE A 703 12.49 -21.45 -20.98
C PHE A 703 13.93 -20.94 -21.09
N SER A 704 14.40 -20.21 -20.10
CA SER A 704 15.79 -19.78 -20.08
C SER A 704 16.66 -20.80 -19.34
N THR A 705 17.89 -20.99 -19.82
CA THR A 705 18.82 -21.92 -19.22
C THR A 705 20.28 -21.51 -19.40
N HIS A 706 21.12 -21.96 -18.47
CA HIS A 706 22.58 -21.94 -18.60
C HIS A 706 23.16 -23.28 -19.02
N TYR A 707 22.31 -24.31 -19.13
CA TYR A 707 22.74 -25.64 -19.55
C TYR A 707 22.81 -25.71 -21.07
N HIS A 708 24.00 -25.59 -21.63
CA HIS A 708 24.22 -25.65 -23.10
C HIS A 708 23.89 -27.02 -23.68
N GLU A 709 23.90 -28.06 -22.86
CA GLU A 709 23.52 -29.43 -23.25
C GLU A 709 22.07 -29.49 -23.74
N LEU A 710 21.19 -28.71 -23.16
CA LEU A 710 19.76 -28.67 -23.51
C LEU A 710 19.50 -28.07 -24.90
N THR A 711 20.44 -27.29 -25.46
CA THR A 711 20.28 -26.73 -26.81
C THR A 711 20.24 -27.80 -27.90
N LYS A 712 20.78 -29.00 -27.61
CA LYS A 712 20.72 -30.15 -28.54
C LYS A 712 19.30 -30.68 -28.73
N LEU A 713 18.37 -30.37 -27.84
CA LEU A 713 16.98 -30.83 -27.90
C LEU A 713 16.28 -30.35 -29.16
N GLU A 714 16.61 -29.19 -29.72
CA GLU A 714 16.08 -28.69 -30.99
C GLU A 714 16.29 -29.69 -32.16
N ASN A 715 17.43 -30.38 -32.14
CA ASN A 715 17.77 -31.37 -33.24
C ASN A 715 17.14 -32.74 -33.02
N ILE A 716 16.66 -33.02 -31.81
CA ILE A 716 16.17 -34.35 -31.42
C ILE A 716 14.66 -34.35 -31.24
N THR A 717 14.08 -33.24 -30.83
CA THR A 717 12.70 -33.13 -30.40
C THR A 717 11.99 -32.01 -31.18
N GLN A 718 10.95 -32.35 -31.96
CA GLN A 718 10.10 -31.35 -32.59
C GLN A 718 9.36 -30.55 -31.52
N GLY A 719 9.17 -29.25 -31.77
CA GLY A 719 8.44 -28.36 -30.84
C GLY A 719 9.32 -27.46 -30.00
N ILE A 720 10.64 -27.64 -30.01
CA ILE A 720 11.61 -26.81 -29.28
C ILE A 720 12.47 -26.04 -30.28
N LYS A 721 12.56 -24.74 -30.11
CA LYS A 721 13.40 -23.83 -30.89
C LYS A 721 14.38 -23.08 -30.00
N ASN A 722 15.67 -23.07 -30.35
CA ASN A 722 16.68 -22.28 -29.66
C ASN A 722 16.67 -20.84 -30.12
N ILE A 723 16.74 -19.94 -29.16
CA ILE A 723 17.02 -18.53 -29.37
C ILE A 723 18.07 -18.07 -28.35
N HIS A 724 18.77 -17.00 -28.68
CA HIS A 724 19.73 -16.43 -27.73
C HIS A 724 19.72 -14.92 -27.71
N VAL A 725 20.10 -14.35 -26.55
CA VAL A 725 20.33 -12.91 -26.45
C VAL A 725 21.75 -12.62 -26.92
N SER A 726 21.87 -11.78 -27.95
CA SER A 726 23.16 -11.51 -28.59
C SER A 726 24.04 -10.61 -27.74
N ALA A 727 25.34 -10.96 -27.68
CA ALA A 727 26.40 -10.16 -27.11
C ALA A 727 27.56 -10.10 -28.10
N LYS A 728 28.34 -9.03 -28.09
CA LYS A 728 29.51 -8.82 -28.93
C LYS A 728 30.72 -8.59 -28.05
N GLU A 729 31.82 -9.25 -28.38
CA GLU A 729 33.11 -8.98 -27.80
C GLU A 729 33.81 -7.90 -28.66
N ASP A 730 34.17 -6.78 -28.05
CA ASP A 730 34.87 -5.69 -28.71
C ASP A 730 36.09 -5.27 -27.86
N HIS A 731 37.30 -5.43 -28.40
CA HIS A 731 38.55 -5.14 -27.70
C HIS A 731 38.64 -5.80 -26.29
N GLY A 732 38.19 -7.03 -26.13
CA GLY A 732 38.21 -7.76 -24.85
C GLY A 732 37.11 -7.31 -23.85
N LYS A 733 36.22 -6.42 -24.27
CA LYS A 733 35.04 -6.03 -23.49
C LYS A 733 33.78 -6.66 -24.06
N LEU A 734 32.94 -7.19 -23.19
CA LEU A 734 31.64 -7.73 -23.57
C LEU A 734 30.61 -6.59 -23.67
N ILE A 735 29.98 -6.44 -24.81
CA ILE A 735 28.90 -5.50 -25.08
C ILE A 735 27.61 -6.29 -25.25
N PHE A 736 26.62 -6.05 -24.39
CA PHE A 736 25.31 -6.64 -24.52
C PHE A 736 24.51 -5.90 -25.58
N LEU A 737 24.04 -6.60 -26.59
CA LEU A 737 23.25 -6.01 -27.66
C LEU A 737 21.74 -6.07 -27.38
N TYR A 738 21.31 -6.79 -26.35
CA TYR A 738 19.91 -6.97 -25.94
C TYR A 738 18.97 -7.42 -27.09
N LYS A 739 19.49 -7.89 -28.20
CA LYS A 739 18.71 -8.35 -29.36
C LYS A 739 18.66 -9.86 -29.39
N ILE A 740 17.45 -10.40 -29.51
CA ILE A 740 17.19 -11.83 -29.67
C ILE A 740 17.54 -12.26 -31.08
N LYS A 741 18.20 -13.41 -31.19
CA LYS A 741 18.52 -14.08 -32.45
C LYS A 741 18.18 -15.55 -32.38
N GLU A 742 17.94 -16.16 -33.52
CA GLU A 742 17.71 -17.60 -33.65
C GLU A 742 19.00 -18.42 -33.43
N GLY A 743 18.82 -19.65 -32.98
CA GLY A 743 19.89 -20.59 -32.65
C GLY A 743 20.49 -20.42 -31.25
N PRO A 744 21.33 -21.39 -30.83
CA PRO A 744 21.99 -21.34 -29.52
C PRO A 744 23.16 -20.36 -29.51
N ILE A 745 23.60 -19.97 -28.33
CA ILE A 745 24.87 -19.23 -28.16
C ILE A 745 26.03 -20.23 -28.10
N GLU A 746 27.09 -19.95 -28.82
CA GLU A 746 28.27 -20.87 -28.93
C GLU A 746 29.28 -20.73 -27.78
N LYS A 747 29.29 -19.58 -27.07
CA LYS A 747 30.33 -19.27 -26.07
C LYS A 747 29.70 -18.95 -24.72
N SER A 748 30.38 -19.38 -23.64
CA SER A 748 30.10 -18.95 -22.30
C SER A 748 30.73 -17.58 -22.03
N TYR A 749 30.02 -16.66 -21.37
CA TYR A 749 30.51 -15.31 -21.05
C TYR A 749 30.61 -15.06 -19.53
N GLY A 750 30.49 -16.08 -18.68
CA GLY A 750 30.48 -15.93 -17.22
C GLY A 750 31.71 -15.22 -16.68
N ILE A 751 32.91 -15.55 -17.20
CA ILE A 751 34.17 -14.93 -16.78
C ILE A 751 34.25 -13.47 -17.24
N HIS A 752 33.70 -13.13 -18.41
CA HIS A 752 33.64 -11.73 -18.87
C HIS A 752 32.72 -10.88 -17.99
N VAL A 753 31.62 -11.45 -17.52
CA VAL A 753 30.72 -10.78 -16.55
C VAL A 753 31.43 -10.57 -15.21
N ALA A 754 32.22 -11.57 -14.75
CA ALA A 754 33.05 -11.42 -13.54
C ALA A 754 34.11 -10.31 -13.70
N GLN A 755 34.67 -10.15 -14.90
CA GLN A 755 35.60 -9.07 -15.23
C GLN A 755 34.88 -7.69 -15.20
N LEU A 756 33.67 -7.60 -15.73
CA LEU A 756 32.84 -6.37 -15.65
C LEU A 756 32.49 -6.01 -14.19
N ALA A 757 32.35 -6.99 -13.32
CA ALA A 757 32.16 -6.81 -11.88
C ALA A 757 33.44 -6.43 -11.13
N HIS A 758 34.58 -6.23 -11.84
CA HIS A 758 35.89 -5.86 -11.31
C HIS A 758 36.44 -6.88 -10.30
N LEU A 759 36.22 -8.20 -10.53
CA LEU A 759 36.92 -9.21 -9.76
C LEU A 759 38.45 -9.09 -9.95
N PRO A 760 39.27 -9.45 -8.94
CA PRO A 760 40.73 -9.37 -9.06
C PRO A 760 41.26 -10.07 -10.32
N GLU A 761 42.25 -9.48 -11.00
CA GLU A 761 42.75 -9.95 -12.29
C GLU A 761 43.31 -11.38 -12.21
N ASP A 762 43.97 -11.71 -11.11
CA ASP A 762 44.52 -13.06 -10.89
C ASP A 762 43.39 -14.13 -10.87
N VAL A 763 42.21 -13.79 -10.32
CA VAL A 763 41.05 -14.70 -10.32
C VAL A 763 40.52 -14.90 -11.73
N ILE A 764 40.44 -13.82 -12.53
CA ILE A 764 39.98 -13.86 -13.92
C ILE A 764 40.96 -14.69 -14.78
N VAL A 765 42.26 -14.49 -14.64
CA VAL A 765 43.27 -15.26 -15.37
C VAL A 765 43.21 -16.74 -14.99
N GLY A 766 43.10 -17.05 -13.70
CA GLY A 766 42.93 -18.40 -13.21
C GLY A 766 41.68 -19.08 -13.74
N ALA A 767 40.56 -18.40 -13.69
CA ALA A 767 39.26 -18.89 -14.21
C ALA A 767 39.31 -19.19 -15.71
N ASN A 768 39.94 -18.32 -16.52
CA ASN A 768 40.10 -18.52 -17.96
C ASN A 768 40.98 -19.76 -18.28
N LYS A 769 42.02 -20.01 -17.46
CA LYS A 769 42.85 -21.20 -17.63
C LYS A 769 42.03 -22.45 -17.35
N ILE A 770 41.35 -22.52 -16.22
CA ILE A 770 40.51 -23.68 -15.84
C ILE A 770 39.41 -23.92 -16.86
N LEU A 771 38.75 -22.85 -17.36
CA LEU A 771 37.70 -22.99 -18.37
C LEU A 771 38.21 -23.64 -19.65
N ARG A 772 39.40 -23.24 -20.15
CA ARG A 772 40.01 -23.86 -21.34
C ARG A 772 40.36 -25.33 -21.11
N GLU A 773 40.77 -25.72 -19.91
CA GLU A 773 41.05 -27.11 -19.54
C GLU A 773 39.77 -27.94 -19.55
N LEU A 774 38.65 -27.39 -19.02
CA LEU A 774 37.35 -28.05 -19.03
C LEU A 774 36.77 -28.20 -20.45
N GLU A 775 36.85 -27.17 -21.29
CA GLU A 775 36.35 -27.17 -22.67
C GLU A 775 37.14 -28.07 -23.60
N SER A 776 38.43 -28.29 -23.33
CA SER A 776 39.29 -29.15 -24.15
C SER A 776 39.05 -30.65 -23.94
N GLY A 777 38.17 -31.06 -23.05
CA GLY A 777 37.77 -32.46 -22.84
C GLY A 777 38.84 -33.39 -22.29
N ASN A 778 39.97 -32.85 -21.85
CA ASN A 778 41.06 -33.61 -21.24
C ASN A 778 40.95 -33.56 -19.70
N LYS A 779 40.48 -34.66 -19.14
CA LYS A 779 40.40 -35.05 -17.70
C LYS A 779 39.06 -34.85 -17.03
N GLY A 780 38.60 -35.92 -16.37
CA GLY A 780 37.39 -35.96 -15.55
C GLY A 780 37.46 -34.99 -14.37
N SER A 781 36.28 -34.58 -13.91
CA SER A 781 36.04 -33.53 -12.90
C SER A 781 36.79 -33.76 -11.55
N ASP A 782 37.21 -34.95 -11.26
CA ASP A 782 37.88 -35.30 -10.01
C ASP A 782 39.39 -34.87 -9.98
N ASP A 783 40.04 -34.79 -11.16
CA ASP A 783 41.46 -34.39 -11.25
C ASP A 783 41.69 -32.87 -11.14
N LEU A 784 40.62 -32.03 -11.32
CA LEU A 784 40.73 -30.56 -11.31
C LEU A 784 40.73 -29.97 -9.90
N VAL A 785 40.08 -30.60 -8.97
CA VAL A 785 40.07 -30.17 -7.55
C VAL A 785 41.43 -30.47 -6.89
N ASP A 786 42.04 -31.57 -7.29
CA ASP A 786 43.38 -31.93 -6.80
C ASP A 786 44.49 -31.07 -7.39
N ASN A 787 44.40 -30.68 -8.68
CA ASN A 787 45.40 -29.79 -9.30
C ASN A 787 45.33 -28.33 -8.77
N ALA A 788 44.17 -27.82 -8.37
CA ALA A 788 44.05 -26.51 -7.72
C ALA A 788 44.67 -26.50 -6.30
N ARG A 789 44.68 -27.64 -5.61
CA ARG A 789 45.45 -27.82 -4.35
C ARG A 789 46.93 -27.99 -4.57
N TYR A 790 47.35 -28.66 -5.66
CA TYR A 790 48.76 -28.91 -5.97
C TYR A 790 49.55 -27.65 -6.37
N ASN A 791 48.94 -26.71 -7.09
CA ASN A 791 49.62 -25.46 -7.49
C ASN A 791 49.81 -24.47 -6.33
N LYS A 792 49.09 -24.60 -5.22
CA LYS A 792 49.32 -23.80 -4.01
C LYS A 792 50.51 -24.31 -3.18
N VAL A 793 50.88 -25.55 -3.41
CA VAL A 793 52.04 -26.20 -2.75
C VAL A 793 53.36 -25.95 -3.50
N LEU A 794 53.30 -25.70 -4.83
CA LEU A 794 54.51 -25.49 -5.64
C LEU A 794 55.11 -24.07 -5.58
N LEU A 795 54.47 -23.14 -4.88
CA LEU A 795 55.03 -21.80 -4.62
C LEU A 795 55.76 -21.70 -3.27
N ASN A 796 55.74 -22.76 -2.45
CA ASN A 796 56.44 -22.80 -1.15
C ASN A 796 56.93 -24.19 -0.82
N GLU A 797 57.74 -24.87 -1.63
CA GLU A 797 58.53 -26.01 -1.08
C GLU A 797 59.65 -26.50 -2.00
N THR A 798 60.81 -26.03 -1.71
CA THR A 798 61.99 -26.86 -1.56
C THR A 798 62.10 -27.18 -0.08
N SER A 799 61.61 -28.36 0.37
CA SER A 799 62.09 -29.24 1.43
C SER A 799 60.99 -30.07 2.11
N SER A 800 61.17 -31.34 2.10
CA SER A 800 60.65 -32.41 2.99
C SER A 800 59.49 -33.29 2.51
N GLN A 801 59.84 -34.30 1.68
CA GLN A 801 59.01 -35.49 1.42
C GLN A 801 58.99 -36.50 2.59
N GLU A 802 59.75 -36.33 3.66
CA GLU A 802 59.78 -37.26 4.80
C GLU A 802 58.79 -37.02 5.92
N SER A 803 58.05 -35.88 5.90
CA SER A 803 57.13 -35.55 6.98
C SER A 803 55.65 -35.95 6.73
N GLU A 804 55.29 -36.20 5.50
CA GLU A 804 53.87 -36.51 5.13
C GLU A 804 53.50 -37.98 5.37
N GLU A 805 54.43 -38.93 5.15
CA GLU A 805 54.18 -40.33 5.43
C GLU A 805 54.10 -40.61 6.95
N LYS A 806 54.87 -39.90 7.76
CA LYS A 806 54.82 -40.01 9.22
C LYS A 806 53.55 -39.41 9.81
N LEU A 807 52.97 -38.41 9.15
CA LEU A 807 51.70 -37.78 9.57
C LEU A 807 50.51 -38.66 9.20
N ARG A 808 50.51 -39.29 8.01
CA ARG A 808 49.45 -40.25 7.58
C ARG A 808 49.44 -41.49 8.50
N GLU A 809 50.61 -41.98 8.92
CA GLU A 809 50.68 -43.11 9.84
C GLU A 809 50.18 -42.75 11.26
N LYS A 810 50.44 -41.55 11.73
CA LYS A 810 49.93 -41.06 13.01
C LYS A 810 48.41 -40.88 12.99
N ILE A 811 47.83 -40.31 11.94
CA ILE A 811 46.37 -40.14 11.78
C ILE A 811 45.69 -41.51 11.67
N ARG A 812 46.30 -42.49 11.01
CA ARG A 812 45.76 -43.84 10.90
C ARG A 812 45.76 -44.55 12.27
N GLN A 813 46.79 -44.39 13.07
CA GLN A 813 46.87 -44.95 14.42
C GLN A 813 45.92 -44.25 15.41
N GLU A 814 45.63 -42.95 15.24
CA GLU A 814 44.66 -42.23 16.06
C GLU A 814 43.23 -42.63 15.71
N LEU A 815 42.89 -42.79 14.42
CA LEU A 815 41.58 -43.28 13.96
C LEU A 815 41.33 -44.73 14.38
N GLU A 816 42.34 -45.63 14.36
CA GLU A 816 42.21 -46.99 14.86
C GLU A 816 42.06 -47.07 16.40
N LYS A 817 42.64 -46.13 17.16
CA LYS A 817 42.36 -45.93 18.58
C LYS A 817 41.01 -45.39 18.90
N GLU A 818 40.48 -44.51 18.08
CA GLU A 818 39.10 -43.96 18.25
C GLU A 818 38.03 -45.00 17.92
N TYR A 819 38.27 -45.86 16.92
CA TYR A 819 37.30 -46.91 16.54
C TYR A 819 37.31 -48.08 17.54
N SER A 820 38.44 -48.37 18.20
CA SER A 820 38.50 -49.43 19.20
C SER A 820 38.00 -49.07 20.60
N SER A 821 37.77 -47.76 20.86
CA SER A 821 37.19 -47.27 22.13
C SER A 821 35.70 -47.09 22.13
N LYS A 822 35.03 -47.31 20.97
CA LYS A 822 33.56 -47.10 20.80
C LYS A 822 32.71 -48.36 20.96
N VAL A 823 33.27 -49.47 21.40
CA VAL A 823 32.49 -50.66 21.79
C VAL A 823 32.74 -50.93 23.26
N VAL A 824 31.70 -50.75 24.06
CA VAL A 824 31.44 -51.08 25.46
C VAL A 824 31.31 -49.90 26.44
N ARG A 825 30.10 -49.75 26.89
CA ARG A 825 29.53 -49.18 28.11
C ARG A 825 28.90 -47.84 28.07
N GLU A 826 27.54 -47.88 28.12
CA GLU A 826 26.70 -46.87 28.78
C GLU A 826 27.18 -46.72 30.24
N GLU A 827 27.62 -45.57 30.62
CA GLU A 827 27.53 -45.03 31.97
C GLU A 827 27.37 -43.53 31.95
N VAL A 828 26.36 -43.04 32.67
CA VAL A 828 25.97 -41.69 32.87
C VAL A 828 27.11 -40.87 33.49
N VAL A 829 27.67 -39.94 32.78
CA VAL A 829 28.55 -38.90 33.34
C VAL A 829 27.80 -37.57 33.36
N LYS A 830 27.53 -37.04 34.55
CA LYS A 830 27.12 -35.67 34.77
C LYS A 830 28.23 -34.73 34.31
N ILE A 831 27.95 -33.99 33.25
CA ILE A 831 28.85 -32.93 32.77
C ILE A 831 28.64 -31.74 33.69
N ASP A 832 29.72 -31.25 34.27
CA ASP A 832 29.69 -30.01 35.09
C ASP A 832 29.49 -28.78 34.17
N GLU A 833 28.27 -28.29 34.16
CA GLU A 833 27.81 -27.23 33.28
C GLU A 833 28.47 -25.88 33.59
N GLU A 834 29.01 -25.71 34.80
CA GLU A 834 29.73 -24.50 35.20
C GLU A 834 31.12 -24.39 34.60
N ALA A 835 31.84 -25.53 34.49
CA ALA A 835 33.16 -25.54 33.88
C ALA A 835 33.13 -25.26 32.35
N LEU A 836 32.08 -25.75 31.66
CA LEU A 836 31.88 -25.52 30.23
C LEU A 836 31.47 -24.04 29.96
N ARG A 837 30.67 -23.47 30.84
CA ARG A 837 30.31 -22.02 30.74
C ARG A 837 31.49 -21.10 31.03
N ALA A 838 32.42 -21.49 31.86
CA ALA A 838 33.65 -20.73 32.13
C ALA A 838 34.61 -20.75 30.94
N GLN A 839 34.74 -21.89 30.25
CA GLN A 839 35.55 -21.99 29.03
C GLN A 839 34.97 -21.19 27.87
N LEU A 840 33.66 -21.27 27.64
CA LEU A 840 32.96 -20.47 26.62
C LEU A 840 33.03 -18.96 26.88
N ARG A 841 33.04 -18.53 28.13
CA ARG A 841 33.27 -17.12 28.47
C ARG A 841 34.66 -16.64 28.16
N GLN A 842 35.70 -17.47 28.43
CA GLN A 842 37.10 -17.14 28.09
C GLN A 842 37.32 -17.09 26.56
N GLU A 843 36.69 -17.94 25.80
CA GLU A 843 36.77 -17.91 24.33
C GLU A 843 36.05 -16.70 23.76
N LEU A 844 34.89 -16.39 24.26
CA LEU A 844 34.14 -15.17 23.87
C LEU A 844 34.90 -13.89 24.24
N GLU A 845 35.51 -13.78 25.41
CA GLU A 845 36.35 -12.63 25.77
C GLU A 845 37.61 -12.51 24.90
N LYS A 846 38.18 -13.62 24.44
CA LYS A 846 39.29 -13.60 23.48
C LYS A 846 38.85 -13.14 22.09
N GLU A 847 37.69 -13.57 21.67
CA GLU A 847 37.08 -13.15 20.40
C GLU A 847 36.66 -11.67 20.42
N PHE A 848 36.11 -11.20 21.55
CA PHE A 848 35.78 -9.80 21.74
C PHE A 848 37.01 -8.88 21.74
N ARG A 849 38.11 -9.29 22.39
CA ARG A 849 39.38 -8.56 22.35
C ARG A 849 40.03 -8.51 20.97
N SER A 850 39.84 -9.55 20.13
CA SER A 850 40.32 -9.54 18.73
C SER A 850 39.44 -8.67 17.81
N ARG A 851 38.17 -8.45 18.14
CA ARG A 851 37.28 -7.52 17.41
C ARG A 851 37.53 -6.06 17.75
N VAL A 852 37.83 -5.75 19.03
CA VAL A 852 38.11 -4.36 19.47
C VAL A 852 39.38 -3.81 18.80
N VAL A 853 40.36 -4.65 18.48
CA VAL A 853 41.58 -4.23 17.73
C VAL A 853 41.28 -3.96 16.24
N LYS A 854 40.16 -4.47 15.69
CA LYS A 854 39.73 -4.19 14.31
C LYS A 854 38.86 -2.95 14.18
N GLU A 855 38.20 -2.51 15.26
CA GLU A 855 37.36 -1.29 15.22
C GLU A 855 38.19 0.00 15.14
N ASP A 856 39.39 0.05 15.64
CA ASP A 856 40.24 1.26 15.54
C ASP A 856 40.80 1.52 14.13
N VAL A 857 40.81 0.54 13.25
CA VAL A 857 41.21 0.72 11.83
C VAL A 857 40.00 1.17 10.96
N VAL A 858 38.78 0.89 11.37
CA VAL A 858 37.56 1.28 10.63
C VAL A 858 37.18 2.74 10.87
N LYS A 859 37.58 3.33 12.01
CA LYS A 859 37.24 4.74 12.32
C LYS A 859 37.88 5.78 11.38
N VAL A 860 38.98 5.49 10.75
CA VAL A 860 39.63 6.44 9.83
C VAL A 860 38.90 6.50 8.48
N ASP A 861 38.35 5.38 8.02
CA ASP A 861 37.57 5.31 6.78
C ASP A 861 36.15 5.87 6.92
N GLU A 862 35.59 5.82 8.14
CA GLU A 862 34.24 6.31 8.41
C GLU A 862 34.16 7.84 8.36
N GLU A 863 35.18 8.54 8.75
CA GLU A 863 35.25 10.01 8.71
C GLU A 863 35.41 10.53 7.27
N PHE A 864 36.12 9.80 6.43
CA PHE A 864 36.24 10.08 4.99
C PHE A 864 34.93 9.80 4.25
N LEU A 865 34.24 8.70 4.55
CA LEU A 865 32.92 8.37 4.00
C LEU A 865 31.84 9.38 4.43
N ARG A 866 31.90 9.85 5.67
CA ARG A 866 31.00 10.89 6.20
C ARG A 866 31.22 12.23 5.51
N GLN A 867 32.43 12.57 5.16
CA GLN A 867 32.73 13.81 4.40
C GLN A 867 32.23 13.71 2.96
N GLN A 868 32.37 12.55 2.30
CA GLN A 868 31.82 12.34 0.96
C GLN A 868 30.28 12.38 0.93
N LEU A 869 29.62 11.65 1.84
CA LEU A 869 28.16 11.66 1.97
C LEU A 869 27.62 13.06 2.30
N ARG A 870 28.34 13.83 3.09
CA ARG A 870 27.96 15.22 3.43
C ARG A 870 28.01 16.11 2.21
N SER A 871 29.03 15.97 1.37
CA SER A 871 29.17 16.79 0.13
C SER A 871 28.14 16.42 -0.95
N GLU A 872 27.74 15.15 -1.02
CA GLU A 872 26.68 14.69 -1.94
C GLU A 872 25.29 15.15 -1.48
N LEU A 873 25.00 15.04 -0.19
CA LEU A 873 23.74 15.53 0.38
C LEU A 873 23.57 17.04 0.27
N GLU A 874 24.64 17.82 0.47
CA GLU A 874 24.62 19.26 0.27
C GLU A 874 24.37 19.65 -1.21
N LYS A 875 24.85 18.83 -2.14
CA LYS A 875 24.62 19.04 -3.57
C LYS A 875 23.20 18.71 -3.98
N GLU A 876 22.64 17.59 -3.50
CA GLU A 876 21.26 17.21 -3.75
C GLU A 876 20.24 18.17 -3.13
N LEU A 877 20.49 18.64 -1.90
CA LEU A 877 19.63 19.62 -1.24
C LEU A 877 19.60 20.95 -1.99
N LYS A 878 20.75 21.37 -2.52
CA LYS A 878 20.86 22.61 -3.31
C LYS A 878 20.10 22.51 -4.62
N GLU A 879 20.16 21.35 -5.30
CA GLU A 879 19.41 21.11 -6.55
C GLU A 879 17.89 21.01 -6.32
N GLU A 880 17.46 20.40 -5.21
CA GLU A 880 16.02 20.34 -4.87
C GLU A 880 15.47 21.71 -4.45
N LEU A 881 16.25 22.49 -3.72
CA LEU A 881 15.87 23.84 -3.35
C LEU A 881 15.72 24.75 -4.58
N GLU A 882 16.65 24.69 -5.51
CA GLU A 882 16.56 25.42 -6.78
C GLU A 882 15.35 24.99 -7.64
N LYS A 883 15.03 23.69 -7.67
CA LYS A 883 13.84 23.19 -8.36
C LYS A 883 12.54 23.70 -7.73
N THR A 884 12.50 23.76 -6.41
CA THR A 884 11.33 24.21 -5.66
C THR A 884 11.10 25.71 -5.83
N ILE A 885 12.16 26.50 -5.76
CA ILE A 885 12.12 27.96 -6.00
C ILE A 885 11.68 28.26 -7.45
N ARG A 886 12.23 27.54 -8.45
CA ARG A 886 11.79 27.69 -9.85
C ARG A 886 10.33 27.31 -10.08
N LYS A 887 9.82 26.35 -9.31
CA LYS A 887 8.41 25.93 -9.38
C LYS A 887 7.46 26.97 -8.76
N GLN A 888 7.86 27.60 -7.67
CA GLN A 888 7.12 28.70 -7.05
C GLN A 888 7.12 29.97 -7.91
N LEU A 889 8.26 30.34 -8.48
CA LEU A 889 8.36 31.48 -9.39
C LEU A 889 7.50 31.29 -10.65
N LYS A 890 7.43 30.08 -11.22
CA LYS A 890 6.53 29.78 -12.35
C LYS A 890 5.03 29.79 -11.98
N ALA A 891 4.69 29.52 -10.73
CA ALA A 891 3.31 29.59 -10.25
C ALA A 891 2.87 31.05 -10.03
N GLU A 892 3.78 31.92 -9.61
CA GLU A 892 3.54 33.34 -9.40
C GLU A 892 3.50 34.14 -10.74
N GLU A 893 4.27 33.76 -11.75
CA GLU A 893 4.15 34.33 -13.10
C GLU A 893 2.77 34.09 -13.76
N LYS A 894 2.08 33.02 -13.39
CA LYS A 894 0.72 32.76 -13.87
C LYS A 894 -0.39 33.55 -13.16
N SER A 895 -0.07 34.21 -12.04
CA SER A 895 -1.04 34.98 -11.25
C SER A 895 -1.12 36.48 -11.59
N GLY A 896 -0.35 36.97 -12.58
CA GLY A 896 -0.57 38.30 -13.19
C GLY A 896 -0.25 39.50 -12.29
N LYS A 897 0.61 39.38 -11.28
CA LYS A 897 1.11 40.51 -10.49
C LYS A 897 2.54 40.80 -10.84
N ASN A 898 2.73 41.99 -11.44
CA ASN A 898 4.06 42.53 -11.72
C ASN A 898 4.82 42.82 -10.43
N TYR A 899 5.86 42.03 -10.17
CA TYR A 899 6.89 42.40 -9.21
C TYR A 899 8.24 42.49 -9.90
N ALA A 900 8.97 43.53 -9.51
CA ALA A 900 10.29 43.86 -10.03
C ALA A 900 11.28 42.69 -9.82
N LYS A 901 12.14 42.46 -10.83
CA LYS A 901 13.24 41.51 -10.74
C LYS A 901 14.11 41.82 -9.54
N LEU A 902 14.03 40.97 -8.52
CA LEU A 902 15.04 40.86 -7.48
C LEU A 902 16.09 39.85 -7.95
N GLN A 903 17.24 40.40 -8.33
CA GLN A 903 18.47 39.65 -8.56
C GLN A 903 19.06 39.39 -7.18
N LEU A 904 19.00 38.14 -6.70
CA LEU A 904 19.66 37.74 -5.46
C LEU A 904 21.14 37.46 -5.79
N ASP A 905 22.00 38.44 -5.45
CA ASP A 905 23.44 38.25 -5.34
C ASP A 905 23.72 37.51 -4.02
N PHE A 906 24.32 36.33 -4.08
CA PHE A 906 24.68 35.48 -2.96
C PHE A 906 26.02 35.84 -2.26
N ASP A 907 26.61 36.97 -2.60
CA ASP A 907 27.86 37.49 -1.99
C ASP A 907 27.57 38.79 -1.25
N GLY A 908 27.01 38.74 -0.08
CA GLY A 908 26.83 39.92 0.76
C GLY A 908 26.55 39.55 2.22
N ASP A 909 27.39 40.00 3.11
CA ASP A 909 27.31 39.92 4.58
C ASP A 909 25.91 40.22 5.12
N ASN A 910 25.28 39.20 5.66
CA ASN A 910 24.03 39.34 6.37
C ASN A 910 24.14 38.58 7.72
N GLU A 911 24.31 39.34 8.81
CA GLU A 911 24.48 38.85 10.19
C GLU A 911 23.41 37.80 10.58
N LYS A 912 22.21 37.86 9.98
CA LYS A 912 21.12 36.90 10.22
C LYS A 912 21.34 35.56 9.56
N PHE A 913 21.93 35.51 8.39
CA PHE A 913 22.28 34.24 7.71
C PHE A 913 23.39 33.51 8.47
N ASP A 914 24.30 34.22 9.06
CA ASP A 914 25.32 33.68 9.94
C ASP A 914 24.73 33.14 11.26
N GLU A 915 23.65 33.75 11.75
CA GLU A 915 22.96 33.28 12.94
C GLU A 915 22.17 31.98 12.66
N ILE A 916 21.51 31.88 11.52
CA ILE A 916 20.84 30.67 11.05
C ILE A 916 21.85 29.54 10.80
N LYS A 917 22.97 29.85 10.19
CA LYS A 917 24.08 28.93 9.95
C LYS A 917 24.68 28.41 11.27
N LYS A 918 24.94 29.29 12.23
CA LYS A 918 25.42 28.90 13.58
C LYS A 918 24.42 28.03 14.32
N GLN A 919 23.13 28.28 14.21
CA GLN A 919 22.11 27.45 14.82
C GLN A 919 22.05 26.06 14.17
N LEU A 920 22.18 25.95 12.86
CA LEU A 920 22.27 24.67 12.16
C LEU A 920 23.56 23.91 12.47
N GLU A 921 24.68 24.58 12.60
CA GLU A 921 25.99 23.99 12.95
C GLU A 921 26.05 23.52 14.42
N SER A 922 25.21 24.06 15.30
CA SER A 922 25.15 23.67 16.71
C SER A 922 24.31 22.41 16.96
N VAL A 923 23.61 21.88 15.95
CA VAL A 923 22.71 20.72 16.10
C VAL A 923 23.50 19.42 16.08
N ASN A 924 23.52 18.70 17.18
CA ASN A 924 24.06 17.36 17.24
C ASN A 924 23.02 16.34 16.71
N PHE A 925 23.13 15.96 15.43
CA PHE A 925 22.19 15.06 14.76
C PHE A 925 22.09 13.66 15.40
N LEU A 926 23.06 13.23 16.17
CA LEU A 926 23.04 11.93 16.87
C LEU A 926 22.21 11.94 18.14
N GLU A 927 21.97 13.13 18.73
CA GLU A 927 21.19 13.29 19.95
C GLU A 927 19.84 13.99 19.72
N THR A 928 19.60 14.45 18.48
CA THR A 928 18.38 15.21 18.15
C THR A 928 17.27 14.26 17.70
N THR A 929 16.17 14.21 18.41
CA THR A 929 15.00 13.41 18.01
C THR A 929 14.31 14.00 16.77
N PRO A 930 13.59 13.20 15.95
CA PRO A 930 12.87 13.70 14.77
C PRO A 930 11.92 14.87 15.07
N MET A 931 11.34 14.90 16.27
CA MET A 931 10.43 15.96 16.69
C MET A 931 11.19 17.26 17.02
N GLN A 932 12.37 17.16 17.58
CA GLN A 932 13.25 18.31 17.84
C GLN A 932 13.80 18.89 16.54
N ALA A 933 14.17 18.03 15.58
CA ALA A 933 14.58 18.45 14.25
C ALA A 933 13.44 19.17 13.51
N PHE A 934 12.22 18.67 13.59
CA PHE A 934 11.04 19.29 12.99
C PHE A 934 10.73 20.67 13.61
N ASN A 935 10.79 20.79 14.94
CA ASN A 935 10.58 22.06 15.65
C ASN A 935 11.65 23.09 15.29
N LEU A 936 12.89 22.66 15.16
CA LEU A 936 13.99 23.54 14.74
C LEU A 936 13.78 24.05 13.30
N LEU A 937 13.41 23.15 12.39
CA LEU A 937 13.09 23.53 10.99
C LEU A 937 11.90 24.49 10.93
N TYR A 938 10.89 24.28 11.75
CA TYR A 938 9.73 25.16 11.84
C TYR A 938 10.08 26.54 12.41
N GLU A 939 10.95 26.63 13.41
CA GLU A 939 11.45 27.89 13.94
C GLU A 939 12.33 28.66 12.93
N LEU A 940 13.17 27.95 12.19
CA LEU A 940 13.98 28.53 11.13
C LEU A 940 13.11 29.04 9.96
N GLN A 941 12.10 28.27 9.58
CA GLN A 941 11.12 28.68 8.56
C GLN A 941 10.33 29.93 9.03
N ARG A 942 9.94 29.99 10.29
CA ARG A 942 9.24 31.13 10.86
C ARG A 942 10.11 32.38 10.88
N LYS A 943 11.39 32.27 11.26
CA LYS A 943 12.36 33.38 11.23
C LYS A 943 12.59 33.91 9.80
N ILE A 944 12.57 33.02 8.80
CA ILE A 944 12.69 33.43 7.38
C ILE A 944 11.39 34.08 6.86
N SER A 945 10.22 33.63 7.35
CA SER A 945 8.92 34.13 6.87
C SER A 945 8.40 35.39 7.58
N GLU A 946 8.93 35.80 8.72
CA GLU A 946 8.55 37.04 9.41
C GLU A 946 9.09 38.30 8.73
N ASP A 947 10.02 38.16 7.79
CA ASP A 947 10.58 39.29 7.00
C ASP A 947 9.90 39.48 5.59
N VAL A 948 8.81 38.76 5.30
CA VAL A 948 8.04 38.89 4.01
C VAL A 948 6.68 39.59 4.24
N LYS A 949 6.54 40.37 5.35
CA LYS A 949 5.38 41.22 5.55
C LYS A 949 5.73 42.70 5.52
#